data_b04af27ea66258d0b33c0054c00351a3
#
_entry.id   b04af27ea66258d0b33c0054c00351a3
#
_cell.length_a   1.000
_cell.length_b   1.000
_cell.length_c   1.000
_cell.angle_alpha   90.00
_cell.angle_beta   90.00
_cell.angle_gamma   90.00
#
_symmetry.space_group_name_H-M   'P 1'
#
loop_
_entity.id
_entity.type
_entity.pdbx_description
1 polymer ?
#
loop_
_entity_poly.entity_id
_entity_poly.type
_entity_poly.pdbx_seq_one_letter_code
_entity_poly.pdbx_strand_id
1 'polypeptide(L)'
;MLPFYLLTLAATIQAHNLLPGSCNFESNTCGYTSDPDFTSWTLHKDGRFVSVEAAVSDDQEDQIGAAGGPQRETSGVLLSPALEQGEWSCLRLVYQISGSGSLEVLQRTEGKSFDRPLWSSQAPSDSWVISSMDLQNTTEPYTVVLGGKPGLSAGSSVAVFEIHITPGYCLDCDFEESHLCGYSNQWNANVNCSHSGHLMYVDSIYAKTFKEVAKLVSPMTTVPMSGCLSFQYQRSEERGNLFSVFTRDRLGQYQELWRAGSENQNDWSGTLEEWIPVQVELKAPYSVQVVFEVSFNSARGGRVAVDDISFSPEFCSTDTEPTFDPSIANCDFESGFCRYSQEQMIGSSWRRRSVKPNIFMNGDHTTGAGYFLLAHSWLSPLSGYVSRLIGPTLPGNMKYCLRFYFSLRGFNQTDQALAVYLQQGSSQERIWTQGEKSRGIWITTDITFQTSKPAKVVFVSTCRSFWDCGSVALDDISLNLGDCELTAGSLLPTLPGHCDFEAGLCGYTQDKQSDSGDWEMRRGPTPTSYTGPRADHTTGLGYYLHMEASPMLPGQSVRLLSRPLRGSRGPQCLSFYYHMYGSGTGRLSVHLHKDGEDALLWKLSGEQSVAWLRATVEYRSDIQHQIVFEATRGSSVRSDIAIDDIILESGPCPVTKTEAPVGSSNEIE
;
A
#
# COMPACT_ATOMS: atom_id res chain seq x y z
N MET A 1 50.02 13.04 -57.35
CA MET A 1 50.13 12.98 -55.90
C MET A 1 48.84 13.57 -55.32
N LEU A 2 47.87 12.73 -55.01
CA LEU A 2 46.66 13.11 -54.24
C LEU A 2 46.82 12.58 -52.82
N PRO A 3 46.53 13.35 -51.76
CA PRO A 3 46.54 12.81 -50.40
C PRO A 3 45.18 12.14 -50.11
N PHE A 4 45.30 10.89 -49.65
CA PHE A 4 44.18 10.14 -49.04
C PHE A 4 43.82 10.80 -47.70
N TYR A 5 42.62 11.33 -47.62
CA TYR A 5 42.00 11.65 -46.31
C TYR A 5 41.38 10.35 -45.77
N LEU A 6 41.99 9.80 -44.76
CA LEU A 6 41.38 8.81 -43.87
C LEU A 6 40.31 9.53 -43.01
N LEU A 7 39.06 9.37 -43.39
CA LEU A 7 37.94 9.65 -42.50
C LEU A 7 37.85 8.50 -41.47
N THR A 8 38.40 8.71 -40.30
CA THR A 8 38.08 7.91 -39.13
C THR A 8 36.65 8.26 -38.72
N LEU A 9 35.68 7.43 -39.08
CA LEU A 9 34.39 7.38 -38.42
C LEU A 9 34.64 6.92 -36.96
N ALA A 10 34.69 7.86 -36.07
CA ALA A 10 34.48 7.57 -34.66
C ALA A 10 32.99 7.20 -34.52
N ALA A 11 32.73 5.93 -34.38
CA ALA A 11 31.46 5.47 -33.87
C ALA A 11 31.36 6.06 -32.43
N THR A 12 30.59 7.11 -32.26
CA THR A 12 30.14 7.54 -30.96
C THR A 12 29.14 6.48 -30.48
N ILE A 13 29.65 5.54 -29.69
CA ILE A 13 28.81 4.77 -28.78
C ILE A 13 28.06 5.83 -27.95
N GLN A 14 26.78 6.01 -28.18
CA GLN A 14 25.94 6.77 -27.29
C GLN A 14 25.99 6.04 -25.94
N ALA A 15 26.82 6.55 -25.05
CA ALA A 15 26.74 6.17 -23.65
C ALA A 15 25.32 6.56 -23.20
N HIS A 16 24.53 5.57 -22.84
CA HIS A 16 23.25 5.81 -22.17
C HIS A 16 23.48 6.83 -21.06
N ASN A 17 22.63 7.84 -20.98
CA ASN A 17 22.72 8.89 -19.97
C ASN A 17 22.35 8.31 -18.59
N LEU A 18 23.28 7.59 -17.98
CA LEU A 18 23.14 7.14 -16.61
C LEU A 18 23.10 8.36 -15.68
N LEU A 19 22.06 8.45 -14.89
CA LEU A 19 21.89 9.51 -13.91
C LEU A 19 22.79 9.27 -12.70
N PRO A 20 23.09 10.34 -11.92
CA PRO A 20 23.76 10.22 -10.63
C PRO A 20 23.07 9.15 -9.75
N GLY A 21 23.88 8.39 -9.01
CA GLY A 21 23.39 7.25 -8.22
C GLY A 21 23.47 5.90 -8.93
N SER A 22 23.80 5.85 -10.23
CA SER A 22 24.10 4.60 -10.91
C SER A 22 25.46 4.06 -10.47
N CYS A 23 25.60 2.74 -10.28
CA CYS A 23 26.84 2.08 -9.88
C CYS A 23 26.89 0.63 -10.34
N ASN A 24 28.03 0.21 -10.91
CA ASN A 24 28.33 -1.18 -11.25
C ASN A 24 29.26 -1.87 -10.23
N PHE A 25 29.63 -1.19 -9.17
CA PHE A 25 30.50 -1.67 -8.09
C PHE A 25 31.85 -2.30 -8.55
N GLU A 26 32.29 -2.03 -9.78
CA GLU A 26 33.48 -2.64 -10.37
C GLU A 26 34.77 -2.22 -9.66
N SER A 27 34.89 -0.96 -9.30
CA SER A 27 36.12 -0.41 -8.70
C SER A 27 35.91 0.31 -7.38
N ASN A 28 34.73 0.84 -7.15
CA ASN A 28 34.37 1.62 -5.96
C ASN A 28 32.86 1.59 -5.72
N THR A 29 32.39 2.22 -4.67
CA THR A 29 30.97 2.30 -4.31
C THR A 29 30.23 3.46 -4.96
N CYS A 30 30.81 4.18 -5.93
CA CYS A 30 30.22 5.32 -6.64
C CYS A 30 29.59 6.38 -5.70
N GLY A 31 30.15 6.54 -4.52
CA GLY A 31 29.62 7.45 -3.49
C GLY A 31 28.54 6.85 -2.59
N TYR A 32 28.15 5.58 -2.78
CA TYR A 32 27.32 4.88 -1.81
C TYR A 32 28.06 4.69 -0.49
N THR A 33 27.38 4.93 0.62
CA THR A 33 27.92 4.83 1.97
C THR A 33 27.04 3.95 2.85
N SER A 34 27.67 3.13 3.72
CA SER A 34 26.92 2.39 4.73
C SER A 34 26.48 3.35 5.85
N ASP A 35 25.27 3.21 6.32
CA ASP A 35 24.78 3.93 7.48
C ASP A 35 25.53 3.42 8.73
N PRO A 36 26.18 4.30 9.53
CA PRO A 36 27.02 3.89 10.66
C PRO A 36 26.26 3.19 11.79
N ASP A 37 24.94 3.38 11.87
CA ASP A 37 24.10 2.77 12.90
C ASP A 37 23.75 1.30 12.60
N PHE A 38 24.12 0.81 11.41
CA PHE A 38 23.81 -0.54 10.92
C PHE A 38 25.07 -1.32 10.56
N THR A 39 24.91 -2.60 10.21
CA THR A 39 26.00 -3.41 9.70
C THR A 39 26.50 -2.85 8.37
N SER A 40 27.82 -2.69 8.23
CA SER A 40 28.40 -2.14 7.00
C SER A 40 28.29 -3.11 5.83
N TRP A 41 27.94 -2.60 4.67
CA TRP A 41 28.04 -3.32 3.41
C TRP A 41 29.51 -3.45 2.97
N THR A 42 29.88 -4.63 2.53
CA THR A 42 31.24 -4.95 2.10
C THR A 42 31.35 -4.97 0.58
N LEU A 43 32.32 -4.26 0.01
CA LEU A 43 32.61 -4.27 -1.42
C LEU A 43 33.53 -5.44 -1.78
N HIS A 44 33.06 -6.32 -2.66
CA HIS A 44 33.79 -7.46 -3.21
C HIS A 44 34.33 -7.12 -4.61
N LYS A 45 35.59 -6.63 -4.69
CA LYS A 45 36.19 -6.16 -5.93
C LYS A 45 36.35 -7.27 -6.97
N ASP A 46 36.65 -8.49 -6.56
CA ASP A 46 36.81 -9.64 -7.46
C ASP A 46 35.46 -10.11 -8.03
N GLY A 47 34.36 -9.87 -7.32
CA GLY A 47 33.00 -10.22 -7.72
C GLY A 47 32.18 -9.06 -8.27
N ARG A 48 32.66 -7.82 -8.16
CA ARG A 48 31.98 -6.60 -8.62
C ARG A 48 30.59 -6.39 -7.99
N PHE A 49 30.47 -6.62 -6.69
CA PHE A 49 29.21 -6.46 -5.96
C PHE A 49 29.46 -5.97 -4.53
N VAL A 50 28.42 -5.47 -3.89
CA VAL A 50 28.39 -5.19 -2.45
C VAL A 50 27.47 -6.16 -1.75
N SER A 51 27.82 -6.60 -0.52
CA SER A 51 26.97 -7.50 0.26
C SER A 51 26.93 -7.16 1.73
N VAL A 52 25.86 -7.60 2.39
CA VAL A 52 25.76 -7.73 3.84
C VAL A 52 25.50 -9.18 4.19
N GLU A 53 26.27 -9.72 5.15
CA GLU A 53 26.26 -11.14 5.52
C GLU A 53 25.79 -11.30 6.96
N ALA A 54 25.23 -12.49 7.26
CA ALA A 54 24.90 -12.86 8.62
C ALA A 54 26.19 -12.93 9.46
N ALA A 55 26.15 -12.40 10.69
CA ALA A 55 27.28 -12.51 11.60
C ALA A 55 27.56 -14.00 11.88
N VAL A 56 28.79 -14.45 11.61
CA VAL A 56 29.26 -15.77 11.99
C VAL A 56 29.50 -15.73 13.50
N SER A 57 28.75 -16.54 14.27
CA SER A 57 29.12 -16.79 15.66
C SER A 57 30.35 -17.70 15.64
N ASP A 58 31.52 -17.16 15.88
CA ASP A 58 32.70 -17.93 16.19
C ASP A 58 32.50 -18.62 17.56
N ASP A 59 31.85 -19.78 17.56
CA ASP A 59 31.85 -20.71 18.68
C ASP A 59 33.17 -21.51 18.68
N GLN A 60 34.21 -20.92 19.27
CA GLN A 60 35.31 -21.69 19.86
C GLN A 60 35.56 -21.25 21.30
N GLU A 61 35.12 -22.16 22.20
CA GLU A 61 35.66 -22.42 23.55
C GLU A 61 36.03 -21.24 24.45
N ASP A 62 35.29 -21.06 25.43
CA ASP A 62 35.52 -21.04 26.87
C ASP A 62 34.77 -19.94 27.62
N GLN A 63 34.06 -20.44 28.61
CA GLN A 63 33.66 -19.83 29.88
C GLN A 63 32.17 -19.50 30.05
N ILE A 64 31.67 -20.33 30.94
CA ILE A 64 30.46 -20.22 31.76
C ILE A 64 30.31 -18.79 32.34
N GLY A 65 29.15 -18.17 32.04
CA GLY A 65 28.56 -17.15 32.90
C GLY A 65 28.68 -15.71 32.43
N ALA A 66 27.77 -15.30 31.57
CA ALA A 66 27.22 -13.94 31.59
C ALA A 66 25.93 -13.90 30.74
N ALA A 67 24.90 -13.27 31.29
CA ALA A 67 23.57 -13.12 30.73
C ALA A 67 23.58 -12.60 29.28
N GLY A 68 22.68 -13.17 28.45
CA GLY A 68 22.56 -12.84 27.03
C GLY A 68 22.37 -11.35 26.77
N GLY A 69 23.35 -10.76 26.12
CA GLY A 69 23.16 -9.46 25.50
C GLY A 69 22.19 -9.57 24.33
N PRO A 70 21.47 -8.50 23.98
CA PRO A 70 20.56 -8.54 22.85
C PRO A 70 21.34 -8.88 21.57
N GLN A 71 20.93 -9.93 20.85
CA GLN A 71 21.41 -10.20 19.50
C GLN A 71 21.09 -8.97 18.66
N ARG A 72 22.10 -8.20 18.29
CA ARG A 72 21.95 -7.12 17.31
C ARG A 72 21.40 -7.75 16.03
N GLU A 73 20.24 -7.30 15.59
CA GLU A 73 19.75 -7.62 14.25
C GLU A 73 20.82 -7.17 13.24
N THR A 74 21.35 -8.12 12.48
CA THR A 74 22.35 -7.86 11.44
C THR A 74 21.63 -7.31 10.21
N SER A 75 21.22 -6.04 10.26
CA SER A 75 20.67 -5.34 9.11
C SER A 75 21.68 -4.31 8.62
N GLY A 76 21.93 -4.26 7.31
CA GLY A 76 22.79 -3.26 6.67
C GLY A 76 21.98 -2.25 5.89
N VAL A 77 22.30 -0.98 6.01
CA VAL A 77 21.70 0.11 5.24
C VAL A 77 22.76 0.75 4.37
N LEU A 78 22.51 0.80 3.05
CA LEU A 78 23.37 1.43 2.06
C LEU A 78 22.66 2.65 1.48
N LEU A 79 23.33 3.80 1.48
CA LEU A 79 22.79 5.10 1.09
C LEU A 79 23.43 5.55 -0.22
N SER A 80 22.63 5.94 -1.21
CA SER A 80 23.14 6.59 -2.41
C SER A 80 23.69 8.00 -2.08
N PRO A 81 24.51 8.60 -2.96
CA PRO A 81 24.70 10.04 -2.96
C PRO A 81 23.34 10.76 -3.00
N ALA A 82 23.30 12.01 -2.54
CA ALA A 82 22.12 12.84 -2.72
C ALA A 82 21.85 13.02 -4.22
N LEU A 83 20.62 12.71 -4.63
CA LEU A 83 20.12 12.88 -5.98
C LEU A 83 19.37 14.19 -6.05
N GLU A 84 19.67 14.96 -7.08
CA GLU A 84 19.02 16.25 -7.25
C GLU A 84 17.57 16.07 -7.71
N GLN A 85 16.77 17.09 -7.45
CA GLN A 85 15.42 17.27 -7.95
C GLN A 85 15.41 17.07 -9.47
N GLY A 86 14.59 16.17 -9.97
CA GLY A 86 14.54 15.84 -11.38
C GLY A 86 13.16 15.33 -11.81
N GLU A 87 13.05 15.06 -13.09
CA GLU A 87 11.90 14.36 -13.66
C GLU A 87 11.85 12.91 -13.16
N TRP A 88 10.78 12.19 -13.51
CA TRP A 88 10.68 10.76 -13.25
C TRP A 88 11.90 10.00 -13.76
N SER A 89 12.36 9.04 -12.99
CA SER A 89 13.45 8.17 -13.37
C SER A 89 13.18 6.73 -12.98
N CYS A 90 13.81 5.80 -13.69
CA CYS A 90 13.72 4.36 -13.41
C CYS A 90 15.00 3.88 -12.73
N LEU A 91 14.85 3.25 -11.57
CA LEU A 91 15.91 2.51 -10.91
C LEU A 91 15.81 1.03 -11.24
N ARG A 92 16.86 0.47 -11.82
CA ARG A 92 17.03 -0.97 -12.06
C ARG A 92 18.10 -1.52 -11.15
N LEU A 93 17.73 -2.53 -10.38
CA LEU A 93 18.55 -3.15 -9.35
C LEU A 93 18.83 -4.60 -9.71
N VAL A 94 20.10 -4.95 -9.83
CA VAL A 94 20.54 -6.35 -9.97
C VAL A 94 21.03 -6.85 -8.63
N TYR A 95 20.36 -7.85 -8.07
CA TYR A 95 20.58 -8.31 -6.71
C TYR A 95 20.48 -9.82 -6.56
N GLN A 96 20.93 -10.34 -5.43
CA GLN A 96 20.79 -11.74 -5.02
C GLN A 96 20.50 -11.83 -3.52
N ILE A 97 19.60 -12.72 -3.13
CA ILE A 97 19.32 -13.04 -1.74
C ILE A 97 19.65 -14.51 -1.53
N SER A 98 20.69 -14.79 -0.75
CA SER A 98 21.09 -16.17 -0.38
C SER A 98 20.53 -16.52 0.99
N GLY A 99 19.80 -17.64 1.06
CA GLY A 99 19.14 -18.06 2.31
C GLY A 99 17.86 -17.28 2.62
N SER A 100 17.56 -17.08 3.89
CA SER A 100 16.34 -16.42 4.38
C SER A 100 16.56 -14.93 4.66
N GLY A 101 16.94 -14.17 3.65
CA GLY A 101 17.16 -12.73 3.79
C GLY A 101 16.03 -11.89 3.22
N SER A 102 16.15 -10.58 3.36
CA SER A 102 15.28 -9.60 2.67
C SER A 102 16.08 -8.41 2.18
N LEU A 103 15.61 -7.83 1.08
CA LEU A 103 16.12 -6.58 0.52
C LEU A 103 14.96 -5.63 0.30
N GLU A 104 15.11 -4.40 0.73
CA GLU A 104 14.14 -3.32 0.49
C GLU A 104 14.82 -2.11 -0.13
N VAL A 105 14.07 -1.37 -0.94
CA VAL A 105 14.48 -0.11 -1.55
C VAL A 105 13.52 0.98 -1.14
N LEU A 106 14.06 2.06 -0.59
CA LEU A 106 13.29 3.19 -0.08
C LEU A 106 13.79 4.48 -0.74
N GLN A 107 12.91 5.45 -0.90
CA GLN A 107 13.25 6.82 -1.32
C GLN A 107 13.18 7.74 -0.11
N ARG A 108 14.29 8.35 0.23
CA ARG A 108 14.48 9.24 1.37
C ARG A 108 14.55 10.67 0.87
N THR A 109 13.49 11.44 1.05
CA THR A 109 13.47 12.86 0.69
C THR A 109 14.04 13.72 1.82
N GLU A 110 14.88 14.69 1.50
CA GLU A 110 15.44 15.61 2.50
C GLU A 110 14.32 16.36 3.24
N GLY A 111 14.48 16.50 4.55
CA GLY A 111 13.49 17.18 5.42
C GLY A 111 12.26 16.37 5.79
N LYS A 112 12.08 15.13 5.28
CA LYS A 112 10.99 14.25 5.70
C LYS A 112 11.46 13.21 6.72
N SER A 113 10.61 12.90 7.69
CA SER A 113 10.90 11.96 8.78
C SER A 113 10.86 10.50 8.36
N PHE A 114 10.18 10.19 7.25
CA PHE A 114 9.94 8.82 6.80
C PHE A 114 10.50 8.59 5.42
N ASP A 115 11.10 7.41 5.26
CA ASP A 115 11.53 6.92 3.98
C ASP A 115 10.32 6.31 3.26
N ARG A 116 10.13 6.66 2.00
CA ARG A 116 9.05 6.10 1.18
C ARG A 116 9.45 4.73 0.66
N PRO A 117 8.71 3.65 0.95
CA PRO A 117 9.00 2.34 0.39
C PRO A 117 8.69 2.33 -1.11
N LEU A 118 9.62 1.81 -1.91
CA LEU A 118 9.46 1.62 -3.34
C LEU A 118 9.25 0.15 -3.68
N TRP A 119 10.07 -0.73 -3.05
CA TRP A 119 10.06 -2.14 -3.38
C TRP A 119 10.71 -2.97 -2.28
N SER A 120 10.31 -4.23 -2.14
CA SER A 120 10.96 -5.19 -1.26
C SER A 120 10.84 -6.63 -1.79
N SER A 121 11.80 -7.48 -1.44
CA SER A 121 11.79 -8.91 -1.72
C SER A 121 12.33 -9.71 -0.54
N GLN A 122 11.73 -10.88 -0.32
CA GLN A 122 12.20 -11.90 0.63
C GLN A 122 12.44 -13.24 -0.09
N ALA A 123 12.26 -13.27 -1.41
CA ALA A 123 12.42 -14.48 -2.19
C ALA A 123 13.92 -14.78 -2.38
N PRO A 124 14.42 -15.93 -1.89
CA PRO A 124 15.79 -16.35 -2.16
C PRO A 124 15.98 -16.59 -3.67
N SER A 125 17.17 -16.30 -4.16
CA SER A 125 17.53 -16.49 -5.56
C SER A 125 18.87 -17.20 -5.71
N ASP A 126 18.91 -18.22 -6.57
CA ASP A 126 20.15 -18.95 -6.89
C ASP A 126 21.02 -18.21 -7.93
N SER A 127 20.51 -17.15 -8.50
CA SER A 127 21.18 -16.32 -9.51
C SER A 127 20.86 -14.85 -9.30
N TRP A 128 21.60 -13.98 -9.99
CA TRP A 128 21.29 -12.55 -10.05
C TRP A 128 19.92 -12.29 -10.66
N VAL A 129 19.11 -11.51 -9.98
CA VAL A 129 17.74 -11.13 -10.35
C VAL A 129 17.69 -9.63 -10.57
N ILE A 130 16.91 -9.20 -11.55
CA ILE A 130 16.67 -7.78 -11.80
C ILE A 130 15.29 -7.36 -11.29
N SER A 131 15.23 -6.19 -10.66
CA SER A 131 13.98 -5.51 -10.32
C SER A 131 14.05 -4.05 -10.73
N SER A 132 12.94 -3.54 -11.24
CA SER A 132 12.83 -2.16 -11.70
C SER A 132 11.73 -1.45 -10.91
N MET A 133 11.97 -0.17 -10.56
CA MET A 133 11.06 0.64 -9.78
C MET A 133 11.15 2.11 -10.15
N ASP A 134 9.99 2.75 -10.32
CA ASP A 134 9.92 4.15 -10.66
C ASP A 134 10.27 5.03 -9.46
N LEU A 135 11.24 5.92 -9.64
CA LEU A 135 11.58 6.97 -8.70
C LEU A 135 10.71 8.19 -9.00
N GLN A 136 9.91 8.58 -8.02
CA GLN A 136 9.04 9.74 -8.19
C GLN A 136 9.83 11.04 -8.20
N ASN A 137 9.34 11.96 -9.04
CA ASN A 137 9.70 13.36 -8.98
C ASN A 137 9.45 13.92 -7.57
N THR A 138 10.46 14.57 -6.99
CA THR A 138 10.38 15.23 -5.70
C THR A 138 10.81 16.68 -5.82
N THR A 139 10.20 17.56 -5.02
CA THR A 139 10.57 18.99 -4.95
C THR A 139 11.89 19.23 -4.20
N GLU A 140 12.31 18.26 -3.40
CA GLU A 140 13.50 18.31 -2.56
C GLU A 140 14.49 17.20 -2.97
N PRO A 141 15.81 17.39 -2.76
CA PRO A 141 16.78 16.33 -2.97
C PRO A 141 16.41 15.05 -2.19
N TYR A 142 16.77 13.92 -2.75
CA TYR A 142 16.49 12.63 -2.13
C TYR A 142 17.67 11.67 -2.22
N THR A 143 17.64 10.64 -1.40
CA THR A 143 18.62 9.54 -1.36
C THR A 143 17.89 8.22 -1.55
N VAL A 144 18.43 7.33 -2.36
CA VAL A 144 17.98 5.94 -2.44
C VAL A 144 18.60 5.16 -1.29
N VAL A 145 17.79 4.44 -0.56
CA VAL A 145 18.17 3.65 0.61
C VAL A 145 17.96 2.18 0.30
N LEU A 146 18.99 1.37 0.45
CA LEU A 146 18.91 -0.08 0.30
C LEU A 146 19.06 -0.72 1.69
N GLY A 147 17.99 -1.32 2.19
CA GLY A 147 17.98 -2.05 3.45
C GLY A 147 18.12 -3.55 3.22
N GLY A 148 19.28 -4.13 3.56
CA GLY A 148 19.55 -5.56 3.46
C GLY A 148 19.49 -6.23 4.83
N LYS A 149 18.66 -7.26 4.99
CA LYS A 149 18.64 -8.12 6.19
C LYS A 149 19.03 -9.53 5.78
N PRO A 150 20.25 -9.98 6.05
CA PRO A 150 20.60 -11.37 5.88
C PRO A 150 19.82 -12.23 6.89
N GLY A 151 19.49 -13.46 6.49
CA GLY A 151 18.81 -14.40 7.40
C GLY A 151 19.70 -14.84 8.56
N LEU A 152 19.10 -15.48 9.55
CA LEU A 152 19.79 -15.94 10.76
C LEU A 152 20.69 -17.17 10.53
N SER A 153 20.58 -17.85 9.39
CA SER A 153 21.39 -19.04 9.08
C SER A 153 22.77 -18.64 8.58
N ALA A 154 23.80 -19.35 9.03
CA ALA A 154 25.17 -19.15 8.56
C ALA A 154 25.24 -19.26 7.02
N GLY A 155 25.88 -18.30 6.37
CA GLY A 155 25.99 -18.19 4.92
C GLY A 155 24.81 -17.47 4.24
N SER A 156 23.83 -16.97 4.99
CA SER A 156 22.81 -16.07 4.44
C SER A 156 23.43 -14.70 4.12
N SER A 157 23.12 -14.17 2.94
CA SER A 157 23.61 -12.86 2.50
C SER A 157 22.62 -12.16 1.59
N VAL A 158 22.73 -10.86 1.55
CA VAL A 158 22.06 -10.01 0.56
C VAL A 158 23.13 -9.27 -0.21
N ALA A 159 23.11 -9.38 -1.53
CA ALA A 159 24.12 -8.80 -2.41
C ALA A 159 23.49 -7.95 -3.50
N VAL A 160 24.17 -6.85 -3.88
CA VAL A 160 23.79 -5.96 -4.97
C VAL A 160 24.97 -5.89 -5.94
N PHE A 161 24.69 -6.24 -7.21
CA PHE A 161 25.67 -6.26 -8.27
C PHE A 161 25.72 -4.94 -9.05
N GLU A 162 24.55 -4.36 -9.34
CA GLU A 162 24.47 -3.19 -10.19
C GLU A 162 23.21 -2.38 -9.86
N ILE A 163 23.35 -1.07 -9.95
CA ILE A 163 22.26 -0.10 -9.83
C ILE A 163 22.33 0.83 -11.04
N HIS A 164 21.29 0.80 -11.88
CA HIS A 164 21.12 1.73 -12.99
C HIS A 164 19.97 2.67 -12.71
N ILE A 165 20.21 3.99 -12.82
CA ILE A 165 19.18 5.00 -12.78
C ILE A 165 19.17 5.71 -14.12
N THR A 166 18.06 5.60 -14.84
CA THR A 166 17.85 6.21 -16.15
C THR A 166 16.70 7.21 -16.10
N PRO A 167 16.71 8.26 -16.95
CA PRO A 167 15.55 9.15 -17.05
C PRO A 167 14.34 8.39 -17.62
N GLY A 168 13.12 8.83 -17.30
CA GLY A 168 11.87 8.24 -17.77
C GLY A 168 11.30 7.17 -16.84
N TYR A 169 10.33 6.43 -17.35
CA TYR A 169 9.63 5.40 -16.61
C TYR A 169 10.26 4.01 -16.80
N CYS A 170 10.07 3.12 -15.86
CA CYS A 170 10.55 1.73 -16.00
C CYS A 170 9.83 0.94 -17.11
N LEU A 171 8.77 1.47 -17.67
CA LEU A 171 8.14 0.94 -18.87
C LEU A 171 8.93 1.26 -20.15
N ASP A 172 9.76 2.31 -20.14
CA ASP A 172 10.51 2.73 -21.33
C ASP A 172 11.60 1.72 -21.65
N CYS A 173 11.71 1.30 -22.92
CA CYS A 173 12.73 0.41 -23.41
C CYS A 173 12.92 0.51 -24.92
N ASP A 174 14.17 0.77 -25.33
CA ASP A 174 14.67 0.68 -26.71
C ASP A 174 15.45 -0.61 -26.98
N PHE A 175 15.47 -1.54 -26.01
CA PHE A 175 16.18 -2.81 -26.02
C PHE A 175 17.69 -2.74 -26.30
N GLU A 176 18.31 -1.58 -26.25
CA GLU A 176 19.75 -1.42 -26.42
C GLU A 176 20.55 -1.87 -25.18
N GLU A 177 19.92 -1.98 -24.02
CA GLU A 177 20.52 -2.49 -22.80
C GLU A 177 20.57 -4.02 -22.77
N SER A 178 21.68 -4.58 -22.27
CA SER A 178 21.93 -6.05 -22.21
C SER A 178 20.91 -6.84 -21.39
N HIS A 179 20.18 -6.19 -20.51
CA HIS A 179 19.19 -6.80 -19.60
C HIS A 179 17.73 -6.50 -19.99
N LEU A 180 17.47 -6.12 -21.25
CA LEU A 180 16.13 -5.87 -21.79
C LEU A 180 15.32 -4.87 -20.94
N CYS A 181 15.96 -3.86 -20.36
CA CYS A 181 15.32 -2.85 -19.49
C CYS A 181 14.48 -3.47 -18.36
N GLY A 182 14.77 -4.69 -17.93
CA GLY A 182 13.99 -5.42 -16.93
C GLY A 182 12.73 -6.12 -17.46
N TYR A 183 12.49 -6.08 -18.76
CA TYR A 183 11.45 -6.91 -19.38
C TYR A 183 11.80 -8.40 -19.32
N SER A 184 10.81 -9.24 -19.07
CA SER A 184 10.97 -10.70 -19.05
C SER A 184 10.37 -11.34 -20.29
N ASN A 185 11.16 -12.20 -20.92
CA ASN A 185 10.70 -13.00 -22.06
C ASN A 185 10.18 -14.36 -21.56
N GLN A 186 8.90 -14.61 -21.74
CA GLN A 186 8.23 -15.85 -21.32
C GLN A 186 7.94 -16.74 -22.54
N TRP A 187 8.96 -17.04 -23.34
CA TRP A 187 8.86 -17.99 -24.43
C TRP A 187 10.02 -18.98 -24.42
N ASN A 188 9.74 -20.26 -24.67
CA ASN A 188 10.72 -21.34 -24.66
C ASN A 188 11.62 -21.42 -25.91
N ALA A 189 11.62 -20.43 -26.79
CA ALA A 189 12.45 -20.40 -27.98
C ALA A 189 13.61 -19.40 -27.88
N ASN A 190 14.74 -19.71 -28.50
CA ASN A 190 15.92 -18.85 -28.52
C ASN A 190 15.61 -17.53 -29.23
N VAL A 191 15.71 -16.43 -28.54
CA VAL A 191 15.65 -15.07 -29.08
C VAL A 191 17.06 -14.72 -29.57
N ASN A 192 17.24 -14.52 -30.89
CA ASN A 192 18.47 -14.00 -31.45
C ASN A 192 18.34 -12.48 -31.63
N CYS A 193 19.22 -11.71 -31.00
CA CYS A 193 19.39 -10.29 -31.27
C CYS A 193 20.08 -10.10 -32.63
N SER A 194 19.60 -9.21 -33.49
CA SER A 194 20.23 -8.90 -34.75
C SER A 194 21.20 -7.71 -34.64
N HIS A 195 22.24 -7.69 -35.45
CA HIS A 195 23.43 -6.82 -35.32
C HIS A 195 23.26 -5.36 -35.82
N SER A 196 22.05 -4.87 -36.04
CA SER A 196 21.84 -3.48 -36.49
C SER A 196 20.81 -2.75 -35.66
N GLY A 197 21.06 -2.60 -34.35
CA GLY A 197 20.09 -2.19 -33.35
C GLY A 197 19.48 -3.42 -32.67
N HIS A 198 19.17 -3.30 -31.39
CA HIS A 198 18.56 -4.38 -30.61
C HIS A 198 17.04 -4.20 -30.63
N LEU A 199 16.33 -5.19 -31.09
CA LEU A 199 14.88 -5.23 -31.09
C LEU A 199 14.38 -6.58 -30.58
N MET A 200 13.17 -6.63 -30.04
CA MET A 200 12.55 -7.89 -29.61
C MET A 200 11.69 -8.45 -30.75
N TYR A 201 11.95 -9.71 -31.16
CA TYR A 201 11.12 -10.36 -32.17
C TYR A 201 10.83 -11.81 -31.85
N VAL A 202 9.74 -12.28 -32.42
CA VAL A 202 9.34 -13.69 -32.43
C VAL A 202 8.99 -14.11 -33.83
N ASP A 203 9.40 -15.33 -34.23
CA ASP A 203 9.14 -15.88 -35.54
C ASP A 203 8.42 -17.23 -35.45
N SER A 204 7.42 -17.42 -36.30
CA SER A 204 6.61 -18.65 -36.37
C SER A 204 7.39 -19.92 -36.67
N ILE A 205 8.60 -19.80 -37.27
CA ILE A 205 9.47 -20.95 -37.53
C ILE A 205 9.98 -21.63 -36.25
N TYR A 206 10.01 -20.90 -35.14
CA TYR A 206 10.43 -21.41 -33.82
C TYR A 206 9.28 -21.95 -32.99
N ALA A 207 8.03 -21.77 -33.42
CA ALA A 207 6.87 -22.28 -32.71
C ALA A 207 6.79 -23.80 -32.83
N LYS A 208 6.94 -24.52 -31.71
CA LYS A 208 6.86 -25.99 -31.67
C LYS A 208 5.43 -26.49 -31.84
N THR A 209 4.47 -25.72 -31.37
CA THR A 209 3.02 -26.00 -31.51
C THR A 209 2.26 -24.72 -31.80
N PHE A 210 1.15 -24.79 -32.56
CA PHE A 210 0.30 -23.62 -32.89
C PHE A 210 -0.55 -23.10 -31.71
N LYS A 211 -0.33 -23.61 -30.51
CA LYS A 211 -0.99 -23.14 -29.27
C LYS A 211 -0.02 -22.40 -28.36
N GLU A 212 1.24 -22.32 -28.71
CA GLU A 212 2.23 -21.58 -27.94
C GLU A 212 2.04 -20.08 -28.13
N VAL A 213 2.13 -19.36 -27.04
CA VAL A 213 1.99 -17.91 -26.97
C VAL A 213 3.30 -17.33 -26.47
N ALA A 214 3.92 -16.47 -27.27
CA ALA A 214 5.08 -15.71 -26.84
C ALA A 214 4.66 -14.46 -26.08
N LYS A 215 5.28 -14.21 -24.94
CA LYS A 215 4.98 -13.04 -24.11
C LYS A 215 6.25 -12.29 -23.74
N LEU A 216 6.23 -10.98 -23.98
CA LEU A 216 7.18 -10.03 -23.45
C LEU A 216 6.47 -9.24 -22.35
N VAL A 217 6.97 -9.33 -21.12
CA VAL A 217 6.31 -8.80 -19.92
C VAL A 217 7.16 -7.71 -19.32
N SER A 218 6.59 -6.53 -19.14
CA SER A 218 7.26 -5.38 -18.52
C SER A 218 7.55 -5.60 -17.04
N PRO A 219 8.43 -4.79 -16.43
CA PRO A 219 8.46 -4.63 -15.00
C PRO A 219 7.06 -4.29 -14.45
N MET A 220 6.82 -4.59 -13.16
CA MET A 220 5.61 -4.16 -12.47
C MET A 220 5.71 -2.67 -12.17
N THR A 221 4.70 -1.89 -12.51
CA THR A 221 4.66 -0.47 -12.11
C THR A 221 4.57 -0.35 -10.59
N THR A 222 5.35 0.55 -10.01
CA THR A 222 5.39 0.77 -8.55
C THR A 222 4.31 1.74 -8.07
N VAL A 223 3.74 2.49 -8.99
CA VAL A 223 2.68 3.49 -8.74
C VAL A 223 1.55 3.33 -9.74
N PRO A 224 0.33 3.77 -9.41
CA PRO A 224 -0.72 3.89 -10.42
C PRO A 224 -0.26 4.77 -11.57
N MET A 225 -0.48 4.33 -12.81
CA MET A 225 -0.07 5.04 -14.01
C MET A 225 -1.26 5.25 -14.94
N SER A 226 -1.40 6.47 -15.43
CA SER A 226 -2.36 6.81 -16.49
C SER A 226 -1.67 7.73 -17.48
N GLY A 227 -1.76 7.42 -18.76
CA GLY A 227 -1.10 8.17 -19.82
C GLY A 227 -1.09 7.42 -21.14
N CYS A 228 -0.16 7.75 -22.01
CA CYS A 228 0.00 7.16 -23.34
C CYS A 228 1.17 6.18 -23.35
N LEU A 229 0.88 4.93 -23.66
CA LEU A 229 1.88 3.91 -24.00
C LEU A 229 2.10 3.95 -25.50
N SER A 230 3.33 4.23 -25.95
CA SER A 230 3.74 4.25 -27.35
C SER A 230 4.72 3.12 -27.61
N PHE A 231 4.65 2.49 -28.76
CA PHE A 231 5.62 1.50 -29.21
C PHE A 231 5.60 1.38 -30.73
N GLN A 232 6.65 0.83 -31.31
CA GLN A 232 6.68 0.47 -32.72
C GLN A 232 6.60 -1.03 -32.87
N TYR A 233 5.89 -1.50 -33.92
CA TYR A 233 5.87 -2.90 -34.25
C TYR A 233 6.00 -3.14 -35.77
N GLN A 234 6.50 -4.32 -36.13
CA GLN A 234 6.63 -4.78 -37.50
C GLN A 234 6.05 -6.19 -37.61
N ARG A 235 5.29 -6.47 -38.66
CA ARG A 235 4.78 -7.80 -39.01
C ARG A 235 5.13 -8.16 -40.42
N SER A 236 5.78 -9.32 -40.64
CA SER A 236 6.12 -9.79 -41.97
C SER A 236 4.94 -10.45 -42.71
N GLU A 237 3.91 -10.89 -41.99
CA GLU A 237 2.70 -11.52 -42.53
C GLU A 237 1.48 -11.02 -41.75
N GLU A 238 0.42 -10.62 -42.46
CA GLU A 238 -0.84 -10.20 -41.83
C GLU A 238 -1.70 -11.35 -41.34
N ARG A 239 -1.56 -12.49 -41.99
CA ARG A 239 -2.36 -13.69 -41.70
C ARG A 239 -1.50 -14.76 -41.08
N GLY A 240 -2.01 -15.37 -40.00
CA GLY A 240 -1.30 -16.48 -39.35
C GLY A 240 -0.65 -16.14 -38.04
N ASN A 241 -0.67 -14.87 -37.62
CA ASN A 241 -0.33 -14.43 -36.26
C ASN A 241 -1.38 -13.50 -35.69
N LEU A 242 -1.46 -13.48 -34.37
CA LEU A 242 -2.26 -12.54 -33.59
C LEU A 242 -1.32 -11.83 -32.63
N PHE A 243 -1.25 -10.50 -32.73
CA PHE A 243 -0.46 -9.66 -31.86
C PHE A 243 -1.40 -8.76 -31.04
N SER A 244 -1.28 -8.83 -29.72
CA SER A 244 -2.12 -8.09 -28.77
C SER A 244 -1.30 -7.56 -27.59
N VAL A 245 -1.75 -6.46 -27.00
CA VAL A 245 -1.14 -5.86 -25.82
C VAL A 245 -2.19 -5.86 -24.69
N PHE A 246 -1.77 -6.32 -23.52
CA PHE A 246 -2.60 -6.44 -22.32
C PHE A 246 -1.97 -5.71 -21.16
N THR A 247 -2.78 -5.34 -20.16
CA THR A 247 -2.31 -5.18 -18.79
C THR A 247 -2.54 -6.47 -18.01
N ARG A 248 -1.63 -6.77 -17.08
CA ARG A 248 -1.75 -7.85 -16.10
C ARG A 248 -1.57 -7.28 -14.70
N ASP A 249 -2.54 -7.46 -13.83
CA ASP A 249 -2.46 -7.04 -12.43
C ASP A 249 -1.67 -8.05 -11.57
N ARG A 250 -1.52 -7.76 -10.26
CA ARG A 250 -0.84 -8.64 -9.30
C ARG A 250 -1.55 -9.97 -9.06
N LEU A 251 -2.85 -10.05 -9.33
CA LEU A 251 -3.66 -11.27 -9.23
C LEU A 251 -3.56 -12.11 -10.51
N GLY A 252 -2.86 -11.61 -11.54
CA GLY A 252 -2.72 -12.30 -12.82
C GLY A 252 -3.91 -12.11 -13.76
N GLN A 253 -4.80 -11.15 -13.50
CA GLN A 253 -5.92 -10.83 -14.38
C GLN A 253 -5.43 -10.00 -15.58
N TYR A 254 -5.92 -10.36 -16.77
CA TYR A 254 -5.56 -9.71 -18.02
C TYR A 254 -6.68 -8.80 -18.50
N GLN A 255 -6.32 -7.59 -18.93
CA GLN A 255 -7.19 -6.67 -19.63
C GLN A 255 -6.55 -6.31 -20.98
N GLU A 256 -7.26 -6.56 -22.09
CA GLU A 256 -6.78 -6.18 -23.42
C GLU A 256 -6.78 -4.66 -23.57
N LEU A 257 -5.62 -4.10 -23.95
CA LEU A 257 -5.45 -2.69 -24.27
C LEU A 257 -5.59 -2.45 -25.75
N TRP A 258 -4.98 -3.32 -26.57
CA TRP A 258 -4.89 -3.13 -28.00
C TRP A 258 -4.66 -4.46 -28.74
N ARG A 259 -5.09 -4.52 -29.99
CA ARG A 259 -4.89 -5.67 -30.87
C ARG A 259 -4.65 -5.22 -32.31
N ALA A 260 -3.65 -5.80 -32.99
CA ALA A 260 -3.34 -5.52 -34.37
C ALA A 260 -4.49 -5.94 -35.30
N GLY A 261 -4.98 -5.03 -36.14
CA GLY A 261 -6.04 -5.28 -37.13
C GLY A 261 -7.48 -5.13 -36.59
N SER A 262 -7.70 -4.57 -35.41
CA SER A 262 -9.06 -4.36 -34.85
C SER A 262 -9.73 -3.05 -35.29
N GLU A 263 -8.99 -2.11 -35.83
CA GLU A 263 -9.55 -0.84 -36.33
C GLU A 263 -9.84 -0.93 -37.84
N ASN A 264 -10.95 -0.28 -38.25
CA ASN A 264 -11.43 -0.18 -39.65
C ASN A 264 -10.42 0.64 -40.50
N GLN A 265 -9.26 0.10 -40.83
CA GLN A 265 -8.32 0.74 -41.71
C GLN A 265 -8.44 0.13 -43.12
N ASN A 266 -9.20 0.84 -43.97
CA ASN A 266 -9.26 0.61 -45.43
C ASN A 266 -8.05 1.18 -46.21
N ASP A 267 -6.97 1.59 -45.53
CA ASP A 267 -5.80 2.19 -46.17
C ASP A 267 -4.50 1.47 -45.76
N TRP A 268 -4.36 0.22 -46.14
CA TRP A 268 -3.06 -0.43 -46.03
C TRP A 268 -2.41 -0.56 -47.43
N SER A 269 -1.50 0.36 -47.73
CA SER A 269 -0.64 0.30 -48.95
C SER A 269 0.86 0.21 -48.60
N GLY A 270 1.19 -0.14 -47.32
CA GLY A 270 2.58 -0.24 -46.84
C GLY A 270 3.26 -1.54 -47.28
N THR A 271 4.54 -1.48 -47.58
CA THR A 271 5.40 -2.65 -47.82
C THR A 271 5.60 -3.46 -46.56
N LEU A 272 5.68 -4.79 -46.66
CA LEU A 272 5.75 -5.80 -45.57
C LEU A 272 6.91 -5.66 -44.56
N GLU A 273 7.70 -4.58 -44.59
CA GLU A 273 8.87 -4.35 -43.73
C GLU A 273 8.86 -2.97 -43.05
N GLU A 274 7.71 -2.29 -43.03
CA GLU A 274 7.60 -0.95 -42.41
C GLU A 274 7.25 -1.04 -40.93
N TRP A 275 7.94 -0.22 -40.10
CA TRP A 275 7.61 -0.04 -38.69
C TRP A 275 6.33 0.77 -38.51
N ILE A 276 5.40 0.24 -37.76
CA ILE A 276 4.10 0.85 -37.52
C ILE A 276 4.10 1.41 -36.10
N PRO A 277 4.01 2.74 -35.91
CA PRO A 277 3.86 3.35 -34.59
C PRO A 277 2.45 3.11 -34.06
N VAL A 278 2.36 2.78 -32.79
CA VAL A 278 1.12 2.56 -32.06
C VAL A 278 1.12 3.40 -30.80
N GLN A 279 0.01 4.04 -30.52
CA GLN A 279 -0.27 4.75 -29.28
C GLN A 279 -1.54 4.20 -28.64
N VAL A 280 -1.45 3.82 -27.37
CA VAL A 280 -2.54 3.20 -26.63
C VAL A 280 -2.70 3.90 -25.29
N GLU A 281 -3.90 4.31 -24.95
CA GLU A 281 -4.19 4.88 -23.64
C GLU A 281 -4.08 3.80 -22.56
N LEU A 282 -3.13 4.00 -21.64
CA LEU A 282 -2.94 3.17 -20.46
C LEU A 282 -3.64 3.82 -19.27
N LYS A 283 -4.74 3.23 -18.81
CA LYS A 283 -5.44 3.61 -17.58
C LYS A 283 -5.21 2.53 -16.53
N ALA A 284 -4.17 2.68 -15.73
CA ALA A 284 -3.81 1.71 -14.69
C ALA A 284 -3.90 2.37 -13.30
N PRO A 285 -5.06 2.31 -12.64
CA PRO A 285 -5.27 2.89 -11.31
C PRO A 285 -4.52 2.15 -10.19
N TYR A 286 -3.94 1.00 -10.51
CA TYR A 286 -3.15 0.14 -9.62
C TYR A 286 -1.90 -0.36 -10.37
N SER A 287 -0.97 -0.97 -9.62
CA SER A 287 0.24 -1.53 -10.22
C SER A 287 -0.08 -2.64 -11.21
N VAL A 288 0.44 -2.53 -12.42
CA VAL A 288 0.24 -3.49 -13.52
C VAL A 288 1.56 -3.79 -14.23
N GLN A 289 1.55 -4.87 -15.01
CA GLN A 289 2.54 -5.16 -16.04
C GLN A 289 1.90 -4.97 -17.40
N VAL A 290 2.64 -4.45 -18.36
CA VAL A 290 2.26 -4.46 -19.77
C VAL A 290 2.76 -5.75 -20.38
N VAL A 291 1.89 -6.47 -21.08
CA VAL A 291 2.20 -7.76 -21.71
C VAL A 291 1.98 -7.67 -23.22
N PHE A 292 3.05 -7.79 -23.99
CA PHE A 292 3.00 -7.94 -25.44
C PHE A 292 2.91 -9.43 -25.74
N GLU A 293 1.83 -9.84 -26.37
CA GLU A 293 1.50 -11.25 -26.62
C GLU A 293 1.37 -11.55 -28.11
N VAL A 294 2.10 -12.55 -28.58
CA VAL A 294 2.02 -13.04 -29.96
C VAL A 294 1.63 -14.52 -29.96
N SER A 295 0.58 -14.86 -30.68
CA SER A 295 0.20 -16.24 -30.96
C SER A 295 0.20 -16.52 -32.43
N PHE A 296 0.68 -17.71 -32.82
CA PHE A 296 0.72 -18.15 -34.21
C PHE A 296 -0.36 -19.19 -34.51
N ASN A 297 -1.13 -18.96 -35.58
CA ASN A 297 -2.17 -19.88 -36.03
C ASN A 297 -1.66 -20.88 -37.09
N SER A 298 -0.46 -20.64 -37.64
CA SER A 298 0.14 -21.49 -38.65
C SER A 298 1.67 -21.34 -38.67
N ALA A 299 2.36 -22.32 -39.27
CA ALA A 299 3.81 -22.26 -39.50
C ALA A 299 4.22 -21.14 -40.49
N ARG A 300 3.26 -20.49 -41.14
CA ARG A 300 3.46 -19.35 -42.03
C ARG A 300 3.03 -18.05 -41.38
N GLY A 301 3.06 -17.99 -40.05
CA GLY A 301 2.67 -16.79 -39.25
C GLY A 301 3.66 -15.63 -39.38
N GLY A 302 4.84 -15.86 -39.98
CA GLY A 302 5.86 -14.84 -40.18
C GLY A 302 6.50 -14.39 -38.88
N ARG A 303 7.09 -13.20 -38.92
CA ARG A 303 7.80 -12.55 -37.82
C ARG A 303 6.98 -11.39 -37.30
N VAL A 304 6.97 -11.23 -35.98
CA VAL A 304 6.46 -10.04 -35.27
C VAL A 304 7.60 -9.45 -34.45
N ALA A 305 7.87 -8.17 -34.62
CA ALA A 305 8.89 -7.43 -33.86
C ALA A 305 8.28 -6.24 -33.13
N VAL A 306 8.88 -5.87 -32.00
CA VAL A 306 8.50 -4.72 -31.16
C VAL A 306 9.75 -3.95 -30.77
N ASP A 307 9.67 -2.63 -30.77
CA ASP A 307 10.75 -1.73 -30.41
C ASP A 307 10.22 -0.38 -29.89
N ASP A 308 11.12 0.47 -29.37
CA ASP A 308 10.85 1.84 -28.95
C ASP A 308 9.63 1.97 -28.03
N ILE A 309 9.56 1.13 -26.98
CA ILE A 309 8.49 1.23 -25.99
C ILE A 309 8.74 2.45 -25.12
N SER A 310 7.75 3.35 -25.03
CA SER A 310 7.81 4.55 -24.18
C SER A 310 6.46 4.85 -23.53
N PHE A 311 6.49 5.48 -22.37
CA PHE A 311 5.32 5.92 -21.64
C PHE A 311 5.39 7.44 -21.43
N SER A 312 4.26 8.12 -21.67
CA SER A 312 4.08 9.53 -21.36
C SER A 312 2.88 9.70 -20.42
N PRO A 313 2.95 10.51 -19.37
CA PRO A 313 1.80 10.83 -18.52
C PRO A 313 0.72 11.64 -19.24
N GLU A 314 1.00 12.11 -20.46
CA GLU A 314 0.04 12.79 -21.30
C GLU A 314 -0.84 11.78 -22.05
N PHE A 315 -2.10 12.12 -22.28
CA PHE A 315 -3.01 11.26 -23.04
C PHE A 315 -2.62 11.18 -24.52
N CYS A 316 -2.86 10.04 -25.16
CA CYS A 316 -2.60 9.85 -26.60
C CYS A 316 -3.47 10.74 -27.49
N SER A 317 -4.63 11.20 -27.03
CA SER A 317 -5.54 12.10 -27.74
C SER A 317 -5.72 13.41 -26.99
N THR A 318 -6.02 14.50 -27.72
CA THR A 318 -6.24 15.85 -27.20
C THR A 318 -7.51 16.00 -26.34
N ASP A 319 -8.28 14.94 -26.17
CA ASP A 319 -9.46 14.94 -25.30
C ASP A 319 -9.03 14.64 -23.86
N THR A 320 -8.73 15.69 -23.10
CA THR A 320 -8.51 15.63 -21.66
C THR A 320 -9.81 15.36 -20.94
N GLU A 321 -10.17 14.07 -20.76
CA GLU A 321 -11.13 13.75 -19.71
C GLU A 321 -10.43 13.95 -18.35
N PRO A 322 -11.01 14.74 -17.42
CA PRO A 322 -10.43 14.92 -16.10
C PRO A 322 -10.33 13.56 -15.41
N THR A 323 -9.17 13.26 -14.87
CA THR A 323 -8.95 12.05 -14.06
C THR A 323 -9.97 12.02 -12.92
N PHE A 324 -10.80 10.97 -12.87
CA PHE A 324 -11.80 10.84 -11.83
C PHE A 324 -11.12 10.60 -10.49
N ASP A 325 -11.38 11.48 -9.53
CA ASP A 325 -10.95 11.32 -8.15
C ASP A 325 -12.00 10.52 -7.36
N PRO A 326 -11.72 9.27 -6.97
CA PRO A 326 -12.67 8.43 -6.24
C PRO A 326 -12.97 8.97 -4.82
N SER A 327 -12.09 9.82 -4.26
CA SER A 327 -12.28 10.40 -2.93
C SER A 327 -13.53 11.25 -2.80
N ILE A 328 -14.14 11.66 -3.92
CA ILE A 328 -15.44 12.35 -3.92
C ILE A 328 -16.55 11.53 -3.25
N ALA A 329 -16.39 10.21 -3.17
CA ALA A 329 -17.33 9.30 -2.52
C ALA A 329 -16.95 8.98 -1.07
N ASN A 330 -15.84 9.51 -0.55
CA ASN A 330 -15.44 9.30 0.83
C ASN A 330 -16.29 10.15 1.78
N CYS A 331 -16.64 9.58 2.93
CA CYS A 331 -17.39 10.28 3.97
C CYS A 331 -17.20 9.65 5.35
N ASP A 332 -16.74 10.45 6.29
CA ASP A 332 -16.65 10.16 7.72
C ASP A 332 -17.86 10.71 8.52
N PHE A 333 -18.77 11.36 7.86
CA PHE A 333 -19.95 12.00 8.43
C PHE A 333 -19.68 13.07 9.51
N GLU A 334 -18.44 13.42 9.82
CA GLU A 334 -18.08 14.41 10.84
C GLU A 334 -18.54 15.84 10.50
N SER A 335 -18.60 16.19 9.24
CA SER A 335 -19.04 17.50 8.77
C SER A 335 -20.45 17.52 8.16
N GLY A 336 -21.05 16.34 7.88
CA GLY A 336 -22.36 16.26 7.22
C GLY A 336 -22.55 14.95 6.45
N PHE A 337 -23.28 15.02 5.35
CA PHE A 337 -23.53 13.88 4.44
C PHE A 337 -22.53 13.83 3.28
N CYS A 338 -21.50 14.67 3.29
CA CYS A 338 -20.54 14.82 2.20
C CYS A 338 -21.25 15.01 0.85
N ARG A 339 -21.04 14.11 -0.12
CA ARG A 339 -21.76 14.11 -1.41
C ARG A 339 -22.88 13.07 -1.50
N TYR A 340 -23.26 12.48 -0.38
CA TYR A 340 -24.39 11.56 -0.30
C TYR A 340 -25.71 12.31 -0.18
N SER A 341 -26.74 11.77 -0.79
CA SER A 341 -28.10 12.29 -0.73
C SER A 341 -29.07 11.20 -0.25
N GLN A 342 -30.21 11.62 0.26
CA GLN A 342 -31.25 10.69 0.69
C GLN A 342 -32.47 10.81 -0.20
N GLU A 343 -33.11 9.67 -0.48
CA GLU A 343 -34.42 9.66 -1.10
C GLU A 343 -35.46 10.09 -0.07
N GLN A 344 -36.21 11.15 -0.37
CA GLN A 344 -37.27 11.64 0.52
C GLN A 344 -38.50 10.71 0.44
N MET A 345 -38.49 9.65 1.21
CA MET A 345 -39.66 8.79 1.40
C MET A 345 -40.33 9.10 2.74
N ILE A 346 -41.64 9.11 2.77
CA ILE A 346 -42.40 9.38 3.99
C ILE A 346 -42.14 8.26 5.00
N GLY A 347 -41.49 8.63 6.12
CA GLY A 347 -41.34 7.77 7.30
C GLY A 347 -39.98 7.09 7.51
N SER A 348 -39.01 7.25 6.63
CA SER A 348 -37.70 6.63 6.85
C SER A 348 -36.54 7.43 6.24
N SER A 349 -35.56 7.76 7.05
CA SER A 349 -34.34 8.42 6.58
C SER A 349 -33.16 8.02 7.46
N TRP A 350 -31.99 8.00 6.84
CA TRP A 350 -30.75 7.98 7.59
C TRP A 350 -30.62 9.28 8.37
N ARG A 351 -30.29 9.21 9.65
CA ARG A 351 -30.06 10.37 10.49
C ARG A 351 -28.62 10.43 10.94
N ARG A 352 -27.98 11.57 10.73
CA ARG A 352 -26.67 11.85 11.29
C ARG A 352 -26.81 12.06 12.80
N ARG A 353 -26.12 11.27 13.59
CA ARG A 353 -26.20 11.25 15.05
C ARG A 353 -24.82 11.24 15.68
N SER A 354 -24.69 11.94 16.80
CA SER A 354 -23.61 11.77 17.76
C SER A 354 -24.20 11.16 19.02
N VAL A 355 -23.55 10.17 19.56
CA VAL A 355 -24.02 9.44 20.74
C VAL A 355 -22.91 9.37 21.75
N LYS A 356 -23.21 9.77 23.01
CA LYS A 356 -22.27 9.52 24.10
C LYS A 356 -22.13 8.00 24.30
N PRO A 357 -20.93 7.44 24.14
CA PRO A 357 -20.72 6.00 24.26
C PRO A 357 -21.15 5.47 25.62
N ASN A 358 -21.79 4.32 25.63
CA ASN A 358 -22.15 3.58 26.83
C ASN A 358 -22.19 2.08 26.56
N ILE A 359 -22.44 1.25 27.57
CA ILE A 359 -22.46 -0.23 27.43
C ILE A 359 -23.50 -0.75 26.41
N PHE A 360 -24.44 0.09 25.97
CA PHE A 360 -25.49 -0.24 25.01
C PHE A 360 -25.27 0.38 23.62
N MET A 361 -24.51 1.49 23.53
CA MET A 361 -24.28 2.22 22.29
C MET A 361 -22.79 2.60 22.18
N ASN A 362 -22.15 2.20 21.09
CA ASN A 362 -20.82 2.68 20.74
C ASN A 362 -20.91 4.12 20.23
N GLY A 363 -19.83 4.89 20.31
CA GLY A 363 -19.67 6.13 19.56
C GLY A 363 -19.63 5.89 18.05
N ASP A 364 -19.28 6.93 17.29
CA ASP A 364 -18.91 6.78 15.89
C ASP A 364 -17.65 5.91 15.75
N HIS A 365 -17.34 5.49 14.54
CA HIS A 365 -16.10 4.75 14.27
C HIS A 365 -14.90 5.69 14.14
N THR A 366 -15.07 6.87 13.52
CA THR A 366 -13.99 7.81 13.20
C THR A 366 -13.23 8.35 14.41
N THR A 367 -13.93 8.71 15.49
CA THR A 367 -13.33 9.36 16.67
C THR A 367 -13.73 8.74 18.01
N GLY A 368 -14.77 7.90 18.01
CA GLY A 368 -15.40 7.34 19.20
C GLY A 368 -16.38 8.30 19.91
N ALA A 369 -16.43 9.58 19.50
CA ALA A 369 -17.29 10.61 20.11
C ALA A 369 -17.88 11.59 19.07
N GLY A 370 -17.69 11.32 17.78
CA GLY A 370 -18.14 12.12 16.65
C GLY A 370 -19.54 11.76 16.14
N TYR A 371 -19.69 11.78 14.80
CA TYR A 371 -20.97 11.57 14.15
C TYR A 371 -20.93 10.39 13.18
N PHE A 372 -22.03 9.67 13.11
CA PHE A 372 -22.26 8.58 12.18
C PHE A 372 -23.70 8.61 11.66
N LEU A 373 -24.04 7.81 10.66
CA LEU A 373 -25.40 7.65 10.18
C LEU A 373 -26.11 6.51 10.92
N LEU A 374 -27.35 6.77 11.32
CA LEU A 374 -28.20 5.81 12.00
C LEU A 374 -29.53 5.68 11.27
N ALA A 375 -29.92 4.43 10.93
CA ALA A 375 -31.28 4.05 10.58
C ALA A 375 -31.85 3.19 11.71
N HIS A 376 -33.01 3.58 12.24
CA HIS A 376 -33.63 2.93 13.38
C HIS A 376 -35.16 2.89 13.26
N SER A 377 -35.79 1.81 13.71
CA SER A 377 -37.24 1.61 13.64
C SER A 377 -38.02 2.68 14.43
N TRP A 378 -37.47 3.19 15.53
CA TRP A 378 -38.11 4.25 16.31
C TRP A 378 -38.21 5.59 15.58
N LEU A 379 -37.46 5.75 14.50
CA LEU A 379 -37.49 6.96 13.69
C LEU A 379 -38.60 6.90 12.62
N SER A 380 -39.30 5.76 12.51
CA SER A 380 -40.43 5.58 11.62
C SER A 380 -41.70 5.25 12.40
N PRO A 381 -42.78 6.02 12.28
CA PRO A 381 -44.08 5.73 12.89
C PRO A 381 -44.84 4.56 12.21
N LEU A 382 -44.31 4.05 11.11
CA LEU A 382 -44.94 2.97 10.34
C LEU A 382 -44.36 1.59 10.69
N SER A 383 -45.10 0.54 10.45
CA SER A 383 -44.73 -0.86 10.69
C SER A 383 -43.68 -1.37 9.69
N GLY A 384 -42.58 -0.73 9.60
CA GLY A 384 -41.48 -1.05 8.70
C GLY A 384 -40.90 0.18 8.02
N TYR A 385 -39.66 0.11 7.56
CA TYR A 385 -39.01 1.20 6.82
C TYR A 385 -38.03 0.70 5.77
N VAL A 386 -37.79 1.55 4.78
CA VAL A 386 -36.67 1.43 3.82
C VAL A 386 -35.96 2.78 3.79
N SER A 387 -34.71 2.81 4.23
CA SER A 387 -33.89 4.03 4.21
C SER A 387 -32.81 3.89 3.15
N ARG A 388 -32.75 4.83 2.20
CA ARG A 388 -31.81 4.82 1.06
C ARG A 388 -30.85 5.99 1.15
N LEU A 389 -29.55 5.70 1.11
CA LEU A 389 -28.46 6.68 1.03
C LEU A 389 -27.79 6.51 -0.34
N ILE A 390 -27.80 7.56 -1.15
CA ILE A 390 -27.36 7.54 -2.54
C ILE A 390 -26.06 8.32 -2.66
N GLY A 391 -25.01 7.66 -3.11
CA GLY A 391 -23.69 8.25 -3.36
C GLY A 391 -23.61 9.08 -4.63
N PRO A 392 -22.46 9.73 -4.85
CA PRO A 392 -22.19 10.46 -6.08
C PRO A 392 -22.19 9.52 -7.30
N THR A 393 -22.27 10.11 -8.50
CA THR A 393 -22.19 9.34 -9.75
C THR A 393 -20.72 8.99 -10.03
N LEU A 394 -20.48 7.70 -10.20
CA LEU A 394 -19.18 7.12 -10.55
C LEU A 394 -19.11 6.88 -12.06
N PRO A 395 -18.01 7.19 -12.74
CA PRO A 395 -17.79 6.86 -14.14
C PRO A 395 -17.95 5.37 -14.46
N GLY A 396 -18.33 5.07 -15.70
CA GLY A 396 -18.32 3.70 -16.22
C GLY A 396 -16.92 3.26 -16.65
N ASN A 397 -16.80 1.99 -17.03
CA ASN A 397 -15.57 1.33 -17.47
C ASN A 397 -14.43 1.35 -16.47
N MET A 398 -14.76 1.40 -15.19
CA MET A 398 -13.78 1.41 -14.09
C MET A 398 -14.13 0.33 -13.07
N LYS A 399 -13.09 -0.14 -12.38
CA LYS A 399 -13.17 -1.06 -11.25
C LYS A 399 -12.95 -0.28 -9.96
N TYR A 400 -13.73 -0.59 -8.95
CA TYR A 400 -13.76 0.14 -7.69
C TYR A 400 -13.65 -0.81 -6.51
N CYS A 401 -12.95 -0.36 -5.46
CA CYS A 401 -12.97 -0.92 -4.13
C CYS A 401 -13.73 0.02 -3.19
N LEU A 402 -14.86 -0.43 -2.69
CA LEU A 402 -15.67 0.25 -1.69
C LEU A 402 -15.41 -0.36 -0.32
N ARG A 403 -14.96 0.44 0.63
CA ARG A 403 -14.82 0.07 2.05
C ARG A 403 -15.75 0.93 2.87
N PHE A 404 -16.38 0.35 3.90
CA PHE A 404 -17.18 1.08 4.87
C PHE A 404 -17.29 0.32 6.18
N TYR A 405 -17.61 1.05 7.23
CA TYR A 405 -17.86 0.48 8.56
C TYR A 405 -19.34 0.50 8.88
N PHE A 406 -19.82 -0.58 9.47
CA PHE A 406 -21.22 -0.71 9.87
C PHE A 406 -21.36 -1.41 11.21
N SER A 407 -22.50 -1.16 11.89
CA SER A 407 -22.86 -1.83 13.13
C SER A 407 -24.34 -2.18 13.11
N LEU A 408 -24.67 -3.46 13.35
CA LEU A 408 -26.05 -3.97 13.37
C LEU A 408 -26.45 -4.40 14.76
N ARG A 409 -27.59 -3.92 15.25
CA ARG A 409 -28.07 -4.18 16.60
C ARG A 409 -29.58 -4.47 16.60
N GLY A 410 -30.01 -5.49 17.34
CA GLY A 410 -31.41 -5.74 17.63
C GLY A 410 -32.21 -6.46 16.54
N PHE A 411 -31.59 -6.93 15.45
CA PHE A 411 -32.29 -7.69 14.40
C PHE A 411 -32.48 -9.15 14.81
N ASN A 412 -33.68 -9.68 14.59
CA ASN A 412 -33.96 -11.10 14.68
C ASN A 412 -33.79 -11.72 13.29
N GLN A 413 -32.61 -12.25 12.99
CA GLN A 413 -32.30 -13.10 11.82
C GLN A 413 -33.03 -12.69 10.52
N THR A 414 -32.93 -11.46 10.10
CA THR A 414 -33.40 -11.06 8.78
C THR A 414 -32.20 -10.94 7.84
N ASP A 415 -32.24 -11.65 6.76
CA ASP A 415 -31.16 -11.80 5.77
C ASP A 415 -30.74 -10.49 5.07
N GLN A 416 -31.26 -9.34 5.44
CA GLN A 416 -31.08 -8.09 4.69
C GLN A 416 -31.25 -6.81 5.53
N ALA A 417 -30.61 -6.74 6.69
CA ALA A 417 -30.67 -5.51 7.52
C ALA A 417 -30.03 -4.31 6.81
N LEU A 418 -28.88 -4.55 6.16
CA LEU A 418 -28.15 -3.59 5.35
C LEU A 418 -27.76 -4.23 4.01
N ALA A 419 -27.98 -3.53 2.92
CA ALA A 419 -27.59 -3.95 1.58
C ALA A 419 -26.99 -2.81 0.79
N VAL A 420 -26.05 -3.13 -0.11
CA VAL A 420 -25.43 -2.18 -1.05
C VAL A 420 -25.86 -2.54 -2.46
N TYR A 421 -26.37 -1.57 -3.17
CA TYR A 421 -26.80 -1.69 -4.56
C TYR A 421 -25.96 -0.78 -5.46
N LEU A 422 -25.72 -1.24 -6.67
CA LEU A 422 -25.19 -0.46 -7.78
C LEU A 422 -26.38 -0.03 -8.67
N GLN A 423 -26.64 1.26 -8.75
CA GLN A 423 -27.71 1.84 -9.54
C GLN A 423 -27.15 2.40 -10.85
N GLN A 424 -27.62 1.86 -11.99
CA GLN A 424 -27.29 2.30 -13.34
C GLN A 424 -28.58 2.74 -14.05
N GLY A 425 -28.82 4.04 -14.11
CA GLY A 425 -30.08 4.57 -14.62
C GLY A 425 -31.29 4.05 -13.84
N SER A 426 -32.16 3.27 -14.49
CA SER A 426 -33.35 2.63 -13.87
C SER A 426 -33.08 1.22 -13.32
N SER A 427 -31.95 0.60 -13.64
CA SER A 427 -31.59 -0.73 -13.12
C SER A 427 -30.85 -0.63 -11.80
N GLN A 428 -31.08 -1.63 -10.94
CA GLN A 428 -30.36 -1.76 -9.67
C GLN A 428 -29.89 -3.20 -9.49
N GLU A 429 -28.63 -3.36 -9.20
CA GLU A 429 -28.01 -4.65 -8.89
C GLU A 429 -27.55 -4.65 -7.43
N ARG A 430 -27.85 -5.70 -6.69
CA ARG A 430 -27.38 -5.85 -5.32
C ARG A 430 -26.00 -6.48 -5.33
N ILE A 431 -25.00 -5.72 -4.87
CA ILE A 431 -23.60 -6.16 -4.85
C ILE A 431 -23.17 -6.71 -3.48
N TRP A 432 -23.90 -6.39 -2.40
CA TRP A 432 -23.60 -6.90 -1.07
C TRP A 432 -24.81 -6.83 -0.14
N THR A 433 -24.86 -7.68 0.88
CA THR A 433 -25.90 -7.67 1.92
C THR A 433 -25.42 -8.33 3.21
N GLN A 434 -25.88 -7.82 4.34
CA GLN A 434 -25.62 -8.35 5.67
C GLN A 434 -26.86 -8.31 6.55
N GLY A 435 -27.12 -9.40 7.27
CA GLY A 435 -28.24 -9.55 8.20
C GLY A 435 -27.83 -10.00 9.60
N GLU A 436 -26.60 -10.52 9.77
CA GLU A 436 -26.11 -11.01 11.06
C GLU A 436 -25.81 -9.84 12.02
N LYS A 437 -26.14 -10.07 13.29
CA LYS A 437 -25.90 -9.09 14.36
C LYS A 437 -24.41 -8.90 14.59
N SER A 438 -23.91 -7.69 14.45
CA SER A 438 -22.58 -7.31 14.90
C SER A 438 -22.49 -7.10 16.42
N ARG A 439 -23.57 -7.33 17.14
CA ARG A 439 -23.71 -7.07 18.58
C ARG A 439 -23.38 -5.62 18.98
N GLY A 440 -23.51 -4.70 18.02
CA GLY A 440 -23.17 -3.29 18.20
C GLY A 440 -21.69 -2.96 18.12
N ILE A 441 -20.86 -3.87 17.64
CA ILE A 441 -19.46 -3.65 17.30
C ILE A 441 -19.42 -3.07 15.88
N TRP A 442 -18.49 -2.15 15.63
CA TRP A 442 -18.18 -1.71 14.28
C TRP A 442 -17.43 -2.81 13.55
N ILE A 443 -17.86 -3.11 12.34
CA ILE A 443 -17.26 -4.10 11.45
C ILE A 443 -17.00 -3.45 10.10
N THR A 444 -15.82 -3.65 9.54
CA THR A 444 -15.51 -3.22 8.18
C THR A 444 -15.90 -4.27 7.15
N THR A 445 -16.17 -3.83 5.94
CA THR A 445 -16.32 -4.69 4.76
C THR A 445 -15.78 -4.02 3.53
N ASP A 446 -15.22 -4.83 2.66
CA ASP A 446 -14.63 -4.44 1.39
C ASP A 446 -15.40 -5.09 0.25
N ILE A 447 -15.78 -4.30 -0.76
CA ILE A 447 -16.54 -4.77 -1.93
C ILE A 447 -15.84 -4.31 -3.20
N THR A 448 -15.30 -5.25 -3.96
CA THR A 448 -14.81 -4.97 -5.31
C THR A 448 -15.99 -5.06 -6.29
N PHE A 449 -16.17 -4.04 -7.11
CA PHE A 449 -17.14 -4.06 -8.19
C PHE A 449 -16.64 -3.34 -9.44
N GLN A 450 -17.20 -3.69 -10.58
CA GLN A 450 -16.90 -3.07 -11.86
C GLN A 450 -18.19 -2.60 -12.51
N THR A 451 -18.14 -1.44 -13.17
CA THR A 451 -19.30 -0.88 -13.87
C THR A 451 -18.91 -0.51 -15.29
N SER A 452 -19.71 -0.91 -16.27
CA SER A 452 -19.53 -0.53 -17.68
C SER A 452 -20.20 0.81 -18.05
N LYS A 453 -21.09 1.32 -17.17
CA LYS A 453 -21.85 2.57 -17.38
C LYS A 453 -21.76 3.42 -16.11
N PRO A 454 -21.99 4.73 -16.19
CA PRO A 454 -22.09 5.55 -14.99
C PRO A 454 -23.08 4.97 -13.98
N ALA A 455 -22.66 4.86 -12.73
CA ALA A 455 -23.41 4.20 -11.67
C ALA A 455 -23.35 5.00 -10.36
N LYS A 456 -24.26 4.67 -9.44
CA LYS A 456 -24.25 5.20 -8.06
C LYS A 456 -24.29 4.04 -7.09
N VAL A 457 -23.49 4.15 -6.03
CA VAL A 457 -23.58 3.24 -4.88
C VAL A 457 -24.74 3.67 -3.99
N VAL A 458 -25.62 2.73 -3.64
CA VAL A 458 -26.80 3.00 -2.82
C VAL A 458 -26.80 2.08 -1.61
N PHE A 459 -26.69 2.64 -0.41
CA PHE A 459 -26.84 1.90 0.85
C PHE A 459 -28.30 1.87 1.26
N VAL A 460 -28.83 0.68 1.49
CA VAL A 460 -30.23 0.46 1.82
C VAL A 460 -30.36 -0.27 3.15
N SER A 461 -30.97 0.36 4.13
CA SER A 461 -31.39 -0.29 5.37
C SER A 461 -32.89 -0.60 5.29
N THR A 462 -33.24 -1.87 5.53
CA THR A 462 -34.62 -2.35 5.40
C THR A 462 -35.10 -2.95 6.71
N CYS A 463 -36.32 -2.63 7.07
CA CYS A 463 -37.03 -3.18 8.22
C CYS A 463 -38.47 -3.51 7.81
N ARG A 464 -38.90 -4.75 8.04
CA ARG A 464 -40.24 -5.21 7.62
C ARG A 464 -41.29 -5.03 8.70
N SER A 465 -40.95 -5.16 9.96
CA SER A 465 -41.88 -5.00 11.08
C SER A 465 -41.21 -4.34 12.28
N PHE A 466 -41.96 -3.59 13.06
CA PHE A 466 -41.45 -2.90 14.25
C PHE A 466 -40.75 -3.83 15.28
N TRP A 467 -41.23 -5.06 15.41
CA TRP A 467 -40.73 -6.03 16.40
C TRP A 467 -39.47 -6.75 15.95
N ASP A 468 -39.19 -6.78 14.64
CA ASP A 468 -38.04 -7.48 14.06
C ASP A 468 -36.89 -6.54 13.73
N CYS A 469 -37.06 -5.25 13.98
CA CYS A 469 -36.10 -4.22 13.58
C CYS A 469 -35.21 -3.76 14.72
N GLY A 470 -33.98 -3.56 14.38
CA GLY A 470 -32.98 -2.96 15.22
C GLY A 470 -32.49 -1.62 14.68
N SER A 471 -31.27 -1.30 14.99
CA SER A 471 -30.56 -0.14 14.44
C SER A 471 -29.44 -0.59 13.50
N VAL A 472 -29.31 0.14 12.39
CA VAL A 472 -28.17 0.06 11.46
C VAL A 472 -27.39 1.36 11.58
N ALA A 473 -26.13 1.26 11.95
CA ALA A 473 -25.19 2.38 11.92
C ALA A 473 -24.23 2.20 10.73
N LEU A 474 -23.84 3.30 10.09
CA LEU A 474 -22.93 3.36 8.95
C LEU A 474 -21.96 4.51 9.16
N ASP A 475 -20.67 4.26 8.91
CA ASP A 475 -19.60 5.25 9.08
C ASP A 475 -18.42 4.98 8.13
N ASP A 476 -17.52 5.94 8.02
CA ASP A 476 -16.23 5.86 7.31
C ASP A 476 -16.33 5.15 5.94
N ILE A 477 -17.13 5.72 5.04
CA ILE A 477 -17.19 5.22 3.66
C ILE A 477 -15.98 5.73 2.89
N SER A 478 -15.25 4.82 2.26
CA SER A 478 -14.14 5.14 1.36
C SER A 478 -14.23 4.38 0.05
N LEU A 479 -13.86 5.04 -1.04
CA LEU A 479 -13.85 4.48 -2.38
C LEU A 479 -12.46 4.66 -2.99
N ASN A 480 -11.89 3.58 -3.49
CA ASN A 480 -10.63 3.56 -4.21
C ASN A 480 -10.83 2.93 -5.60
N LEU A 481 -9.89 3.19 -6.50
CA LEU A 481 -9.86 2.52 -7.80
C LEU A 481 -9.15 1.16 -7.67
N GLY A 482 -9.66 0.16 -8.38
CA GLY A 482 -9.08 -1.18 -8.45
C GLY A 482 -9.75 -2.22 -7.57
N ASP A 483 -9.05 -3.35 -7.35
CA ASP A 483 -9.48 -4.42 -6.45
C ASP A 483 -9.16 -4.09 -4.99
N CYS A 484 -10.05 -4.43 -4.07
CA CYS A 484 -9.84 -4.25 -2.65
C CYS A 484 -8.61 -5.01 -2.12
N GLU A 485 -8.35 -6.21 -2.64
CA GLU A 485 -7.16 -6.98 -2.27
C GLU A 485 -5.85 -6.30 -2.67
N LEU A 486 -5.87 -5.52 -3.77
CA LEU A 486 -4.72 -4.75 -4.24
C LEU A 486 -4.58 -3.40 -3.53
N THR A 487 -5.70 -2.80 -3.15
CA THR A 487 -5.72 -1.51 -2.45
C THR A 487 -5.50 -1.64 -0.94
N ALA A 488 -5.73 -2.81 -0.37
CA ALA A 488 -5.51 -3.11 1.06
C ALA A 488 -4.02 -3.13 1.48
N GLY A 489 -3.09 -2.81 0.57
CA GLY A 489 -1.70 -2.50 0.95
C GLY A 489 -0.88 -3.65 1.52
N SER A 490 -1.33 -4.90 1.40
CA SER A 490 -0.71 -6.05 2.08
C SER A 490 0.70 -6.42 1.61
N LEU A 491 1.27 -5.71 0.63
CA LEU A 491 2.61 -5.99 0.09
C LEU A 491 3.57 -4.79 0.12
N LEU A 492 3.11 -3.58 0.52
CA LEU A 492 4.01 -2.48 0.80
C LEU A 492 4.50 -2.61 2.24
N PRO A 493 5.81 -2.44 2.51
CA PRO A 493 6.29 -2.37 3.88
C PRO A 493 5.52 -1.28 4.61
N THR A 494 5.02 -1.59 5.80
CA THR A 494 4.33 -0.61 6.64
C THR A 494 5.25 0.57 6.88
N LEU A 495 4.73 1.79 6.72
CA LEU A 495 5.48 3.00 7.01
C LEU A 495 6.06 2.93 8.43
N PRO A 496 7.31 3.38 8.66
CA PRO A 496 7.91 3.37 9.98
C PRO A 496 6.99 4.00 11.02
N GLY A 497 6.73 3.29 12.11
CA GLY A 497 5.88 3.75 13.19
C GLY A 497 4.37 3.55 13.01
N HIS A 498 3.89 3.14 11.82
CA HIS A 498 2.50 2.72 11.63
C HIS A 498 2.27 1.31 12.13
N CYS A 499 1.14 1.04 12.77
CA CYS A 499 0.71 -0.30 13.16
C CYS A 499 -0.78 -0.39 13.44
N ASP A 500 -1.44 -1.32 12.76
CA ASP A 500 -2.82 -1.76 13.00
C ASP A 500 -2.88 -3.07 13.77
N PHE A 501 -1.75 -3.63 14.15
CA PHE A 501 -1.55 -4.89 14.86
C PHE A 501 -2.12 -6.15 14.17
N GLU A 502 -2.72 -6.06 13.00
CA GLU A 502 -3.30 -7.21 12.30
C GLU A 502 -2.25 -8.25 11.89
N ALA A 503 -1.05 -7.81 11.56
CA ALA A 503 0.07 -8.65 11.17
C ALA A 503 1.14 -8.84 12.27
N GLY A 504 0.93 -8.31 13.48
CA GLY A 504 1.86 -8.36 14.59
C GLY A 504 2.26 -6.99 15.11
N LEU A 505 3.43 -6.89 15.75
CA LEU A 505 3.89 -5.66 16.42
C LEU A 505 4.50 -4.61 15.48
N CYS A 506 4.53 -4.81 14.16
CA CYS A 506 5.03 -3.87 13.14
C CYS A 506 6.44 -3.30 13.44
N GLY A 507 7.27 -4.04 14.14
CA GLY A 507 8.60 -3.60 14.58
C GLY A 507 8.63 -2.81 15.88
N TYR A 508 7.50 -2.67 16.58
CA TYR A 508 7.48 -2.24 17.97
C TYR A 508 8.06 -3.33 18.87
N THR A 509 8.71 -2.93 19.96
CA THR A 509 9.36 -3.84 20.90
C THR A 509 8.90 -3.57 22.32
N GLN A 510 8.79 -4.64 23.11
CA GLN A 510 8.52 -4.54 24.55
C GLN A 510 9.77 -4.05 25.29
N ASP A 511 9.60 -3.17 26.27
CA ASP A 511 10.69 -2.79 27.17
C ASP A 511 10.92 -3.93 28.19
N LYS A 512 12.13 -4.45 28.23
CA LYS A 512 12.48 -5.56 29.15
C LYS A 512 13.26 -5.12 30.38
N GLN A 513 13.52 -3.84 30.53
CA GLN A 513 14.42 -3.33 31.56
C GLN A 513 13.76 -2.33 32.52
N SER A 514 12.80 -1.56 32.04
CA SER A 514 12.27 -0.40 32.76
C SER A 514 10.81 -0.54 33.20
N ASP A 515 10.18 -1.67 32.89
CA ASP A 515 8.76 -1.90 33.20
C ASP A 515 8.49 -3.18 33.99
N SER A 516 7.23 -3.48 34.25
CA SER A 516 6.81 -4.58 35.13
C SER A 516 6.07 -5.69 34.38
N GLY A 517 5.92 -5.60 33.06
CA GLY A 517 5.19 -6.56 32.24
C GLY A 517 5.16 -6.14 30.78
N ASP A 518 4.45 -6.88 29.98
CA ASP A 518 4.36 -6.68 28.53
C ASP A 518 2.94 -6.25 28.09
N TRP A 519 2.85 -5.54 26.96
CA TRP A 519 1.63 -5.39 26.22
C TRP A 519 1.26 -6.71 25.55
N GLU A 520 0.02 -7.12 25.63
CA GLU A 520 -0.47 -8.37 25.04
C GLU A 520 -1.28 -8.12 23.77
N MET A 521 -1.00 -8.87 22.71
CA MET A 521 -1.86 -8.90 21.52
C MET A 521 -3.15 -9.66 21.84
N ARG A 522 -4.29 -9.05 21.51
CA ARG A 522 -5.61 -9.60 21.82
C ARG A 522 -6.56 -9.49 20.65
N ARG A 523 -7.44 -10.49 20.55
CA ARG A 523 -8.58 -10.52 19.64
C ARG A 523 -9.86 -10.74 20.43
N GLY A 524 -10.90 -9.92 20.14
CA GLY A 524 -12.15 -9.97 20.89
C GLY A 524 -12.05 -9.34 22.28
N PRO A 525 -12.97 -9.62 23.22
CA PRO A 525 -13.00 -8.95 24.52
C PRO A 525 -11.81 -9.31 25.42
N THR A 526 -11.41 -8.38 26.30
CA THR A 526 -10.40 -8.66 27.33
C THR A 526 -10.90 -9.70 28.36
N PRO A 527 -9.99 -10.43 29.06
CA PRO A 527 -10.39 -11.49 29.99
C PRO A 527 -11.17 -10.96 31.20
N THR A 528 -10.81 -9.77 31.66
CA THR A 528 -11.44 -9.16 32.84
C THR A 528 -12.75 -8.47 32.47
N SER A 529 -13.84 -8.84 33.13
CA SER A 529 -15.18 -8.29 32.86
C SER A 529 -15.30 -6.83 33.31
N TYR A 530 -16.07 -6.02 32.56
CA TYR A 530 -16.35 -4.61 32.82
C TYR A 530 -15.13 -3.69 32.71
N THR A 531 -14.17 -4.08 31.90
CA THR A 531 -13.01 -3.27 31.52
C THR A 531 -12.55 -3.68 30.13
N GLY A 532 -11.71 -2.87 29.49
CA GLY A 532 -11.15 -3.12 28.16
C GLY A 532 -12.15 -3.14 27.00
N PRO A 533 -11.68 -3.17 25.76
CA PRO A 533 -12.51 -3.20 24.57
C PRO A 533 -13.14 -4.59 24.33
N ARG A 534 -14.18 -4.61 23.50
CA ARG A 534 -14.86 -5.85 23.07
C ARG A 534 -14.33 -6.39 21.75
N ALA A 535 -13.66 -5.55 20.99
CA ALA A 535 -13.10 -5.81 19.67
C ALA A 535 -11.98 -4.80 19.38
N ASP A 536 -11.14 -5.08 18.39
CA ASP A 536 -10.19 -4.14 17.83
C ASP A 536 -10.91 -2.93 17.21
N HIS A 537 -10.15 -1.89 16.93
CA HIS A 537 -10.66 -0.72 16.22
C HIS A 537 -10.60 -0.91 14.71
N THR A 538 -9.55 -1.53 14.19
CA THR A 538 -9.25 -1.64 12.75
C THR A 538 -10.34 -2.35 11.96
N THR A 539 -10.80 -3.51 12.40
CA THR A 539 -11.71 -4.38 11.64
C THR A 539 -12.98 -4.79 12.40
N GLY A 540 -12.95 -4.69 13.72
CA GLY A 540 -13.97 -5.23 14.63
C GLY A 540 -13.83 -6.75 14.87
N LEU A 541 -12.91 -7.42 14.18
CA LEU A 541 -12.66 -8.88 14.28
C LEU A 541 -11.18 -9.23 14.33
N GLY A 542 -10.30 -8.24 14.35
CA GLY A 542 -8.86 -8.34 14.30
C GLY A 542 -8.17 -8.31 15.66
N TYR A 543 -6.96 -7.74 15.68
CA TYR A 543 -6.08 -7.68 16.82
C TYR A 543 -5.83 -6.24 17.28
N TYR A 544 -5.59 -6.08 18.56
CA TYR A 544 -5.16 -4.84 19.21
C TYR A 544 -4.17 -5.17 20.33
N LEU A 545 -3.48 -4.17 20.87
CA LEU A 545 -2.65 -4.34 22.06
C LEU A 545 -3.39 -3.90 23.32
N HIS A 546 -3.24 -4.67 24.40
CA HIS A 546 -3.79 -4.27 25.70
C HIS A 546 -2.82 -4.59 26.84
N MET A 547 -2.91 -3.78 27.89
CA MET A 547 -2.35 -4.07 29.19
C MET A 547 -3.42 -4.78 30.01
N GLU A 548 -3.20 -6.08 30.30
CA GLU A 548 -4.04 -6.86 31.24
C GLU A 548 -3.72 -6.43 32.69
N ALA A 549 -4.68 -5.82 33.37
CA ALA A 549 -4.46 -5.28 34.70
C ALA A 549 -4.50 -6.31 35.81
N SER A 550 -5.14 -7.46 35.58
CA SER A 550 -5.40 -8.44 36.66
C SER A 550 -4.14 -9.07 37.27
N PRO A 551 -3.08 -9.41 36.50
CA PRO A 551 -1.85 -9.96 37.08
C PRO A 551 -0.90 -8.93 37.68
N MET A 552 -1.11 -7.63 37.41
CA MET A 552 -0.21 -6.55 37.82
C MET A 552 -0.56 -6.02 39.22
N LEU A 553 0.38 -5.33 39.87
CA LEU A 553 0.14 -4.56 41.08
C LEU A 553 -0.20 -3.11 40.76
N PRO A 554 -1.00 -2.40 41.62
CA PRO A 554 -1.27 -0.99 41.39
C PRO A 554 -0.01 -0.15 41.23
N GLY A 555 0.02 0.68 40.16
CA GLY A 555 1.17 1.53 39.85
C GLY A 555 2.26 0.87 38.99
N GLN A 556 2.18 -0.42 38.75
CA GLN A 556 3.06 -1.08 37.77
C GLN A 556 2.70 -0.64 36.33
N SER A 557 3.67 -0.61 35.44
CA SER A 557 3.50 -0.18 34.05
C SER A 557 4.05 -1.21 33.07
N VAL A 558 3.55 -1.11 31.84
CA VAL A 558 4.04 -1.80 30.65
C VAL A 558 4.44 -0.76 29.60
N ARG A 559 5.51 -1.02 28.87
CA ARG A 559 6.08 -0.06 27.92
C ARG A 559 6.32 -0.72 26.56
N LEU A 560 5.89 -0.02 25.49
CA LEU A 560 6.06 -0.42 24.10
C LEU A 560 6.86 0.65 23.37
N LEU A 561 7.96 0.30 22.75
CA LEU A 561 8.85 1.20 22.03
C LEU A 561 8.69 1.00 20.52
N SER A 562 8.55 2.10 19.79
CA SER A 562 8.66 2.05 18.33
C SER A 562 10.08 1.64 17.90
N ARG A 563 10.23 1.18 16.65
CA ARG A 563 11.56 1.16 16.06
C ARG A 563 12.15 2.58 16.04
N PRO A 564 13.48 2.74 15.95
CA PRO A 564 14.09 4.04 15.83
C PRO A 564 13.54 4.81 14.63
N LEU A 565 13.07 6.02 14.90
CA LEU A 565 12.52 6.97 13.94
C LEU A 565 13.55 8.07 13.69
N ARG A 566 13.59 8.61 12.49
CA ARG A 566 14.53 9.66 12.14
C ARG A 566 14.07 11.02 12.63
N GLY A 567 15.03 11.88 12.89
CA GLY A 567 14.77 13.28 13.16
C GLY A 567 14.24 14.02 11.93
N SER A 568 13.41 15.03 12.18
CA SER A 568 12.88 15.96 11.18
C SER A 568 12.88 17.37 11.75
N ARG A 569 13.21 18.36 10.92
CA ARG A 569 13.15 19.78 11.32
C ARG A 569 11.72 20.31 11.43
N GLY A 570 10.75 19.62 10.83
CA GLY A 570 9.34 19.97 10.86
C GLY A 570 8.55 19.31 11.99
N PRO A 571 7.32 19.73 12.23
CA PRO A 571 6.41 19.03 13.14
C PRO A 571 6.04 17.66 12.57
N GLN A 572 5.72 16.73 13.46
CA GLN A 572 5.23 15.40 13.16
C GLN A 572 3.95 15.16 13.92
N CYS A 573 3.02 14.45 13.32
CA CYS A 573 1.75 14.09 13.92
C CYS A 573 1.69 12.59 14.19
N LEU A 574 1.56 12.24 15.47
CA LEU A 574 1.20 10.92 15.93
C LEU A 574 -0.30 10.88 16.17
N SER A 575 -1.03 9.99 15.52
CA SER A 575 -2.40 9.64 15.87
C SER A 575 -2.50 8.17 16.22
N PHE A 576 -3.37 7.84 17.18
CA PHE A 576 -3.61 6.46 17.58
C PHE A 576 -4.98 6.35 18.23
N TYR A 577 -5.53 5.15 18.28
CA TYR A 577 -6.75 4.86 19.02
C TYR A 577 -6.42 4.23 20.36
N TYR A 578 -7.18 4.61 21.38
CA TYR A 578 -7.01 4.09 22.74
C TYR A 578 -8.36 3.76 23.37
N HIS A 579 -8.34 2.81 24.29
CA HIS A 579 -9.51 2.41 25.06
C HIS A 579 -9.17 2.37 26.55
N MET A 580 -9.89 3.17 27.35
CA MET A 580 -9.71 3.28 28.78
C MET A 580 -11.08 3.28 29.47
N TYR A 581 -11.54 2.07 29.81
CA TYR A 581 -12.82 1.84 30.47
C TYR A 581 -12.67 0.88 31.64
N GLY A 582 -13.30 1.22 32.76
CA GLY A 582 -13.37 0.40 33.95
C GLY A 582 -13.15 1.19 35.25
N SER A 583 -13.60 0.62 36.36
CA SER A 583 -13.46 1.26 37.65
C SER A 583 -12.02 1.24 38.15
N GLY A 584 -11.45 2.43 38.36
CA GLY A 584 -10.08 2.57 38.83
C GLY A 584 -9.03 2.42 37.75
N THR A 585 -9.40 2.72 36.51
CA THR A 585 -8.48 2.77 35.33
C THR A 585 -7.29 3.66 35.67
N GLY A 586 -6.10 3.21 35.23
CA GLY A 586 -4.84 3.87 35.52
C GLY A 586 -4.52 5.02 34.57
N ARG A 587 -3.34 4.97 34.00
CA ARG A 587 -2.82 6.05 33.15
C ARG A 587 -2.26 5.46 31.85
N LEU A 588 -2.53 6.13 30.73
CA LEU A 588 -1.85 5.94 29.45
C LEU A 588 -1.03 7.19 29.16
N SER A 589 0.23 7.05 28.83
CA SER A 589 1.13 8.13 28.45
C SER A 589 1.94 7.78 27.21
N VAL A 590 2.29 8.81 26.44
CA VAL A 590 3.15 8.73 25.28
C VAL A 590 4.38 9.59 25.54
N HIS A 591 5.55 9.01 25.32
CA HIS A 591 6.82 9.68 25.54
C HIS A 591 7.65 9.70 24.26
N LEU A 592 8.46 10.72 24.11
CA LEU A 592 9.55 10.82 23.14
C LEU A 592 10.83 10.37 23.83
N HIS A 593 11.36 9.24 23.42
CA HIS A 593 12.64 8.72 23.89
C HIS A 593 13.74 9.16 22.94
N LYS A 594 14.70 9.96 23.42
CA LYS A 594 15.88 10.42 22.69
C LYS A 594 17.05 10.64 23.63
N ASP A 595 18.28 10.33 23.18
CA ASP A 595 19.50 10.47 23.95
C ASP A 595 19.47 9.80 25.33
N GLY A 596 18.67 8.73 25.49
CA GLY A 596 18.48 8.02 26.76
C GLY A 596 17.55 8.71 27.76
N GLU A 597 16.84 9.75 27.35
CA GLU A 597 15.87 10.48 28.16
C GLU A 597 14.45 10.39 27.58
N ASP A 598 13.46 10.31 28.47
CA ASP A 598 12.04 10.28 28.12
C ASP A 598 11.40 11.66 28.34
N ALA A 599 10.92 12.27 27.27
CA ALA A 599 10.11 13.49 27.35
C ALA A 599 8.63 13.16 27.19
N LEU A 600 7.80 13.55 28.15
CA LEU A 600 6.34 13.32 28.08
C LEU A 600 5.72 14.17 26.97
N LEU A 601 5.05 13.52 26.01
CA LEU A 601 4.31 14.17 24.93
C LEU A 601 2.81 14.31 25.27
N TRP A 602 2.22 13.24 25.79
CA TRP A 602 0.78 13.17 26.03
C TRP A 602 0.47 12.21 27.18
N LYS A 603 -0.61 12.47 27.93
CA LYS A 603 -1.09 11.55 28.97
C LYS A 603 -2.58 11.73 29.27
N LEU A 604 -3.25 10.63 29.60
CA LEU A 604 -4.58 10.60 30.19
C LEU A 604 -4.62 9.67 31.40
N SER A 605 -5.53 9.92 32.33
CA SER A 605 -5.71 9.11 33.55
C SER A 605 -7.18 8.93 33.86
N GLY A 606 -7.50 7.76 34.40
CA GLY A 606 -8.87 7.40 34.79
C GLY A 606 -9.71 6.90 33.61
N GLU A 607 -10.95 6.55 33.91
CA GLU A 607 -11.93 6.10 32.93
C GLU A 607 -12.25 7.20 31.92
N GLN A 608 -12.17 6.91 30.63
CA GLN A 608 -12.47 7.84 29.55
C GLN A 608 -13.77 7.46 28.83
N SER A 609 -13.84 6.28 28.23
CA SER A 609 -15.00 5.84 27.45
C SER A 609 -15.05 4.32 27.34
N VAL A 610 -16.25 3.80 27.08
CA VAL A 610 -16.48 2.39 26.68
C VAL A 610 -16.23 2.16 25.19
N ALA A 611 -15.99 3.22 24.42
CA ALA A 611 -15.63 3.16 23.00
C ALA A 611 -14.14 3.46 22.83
N TRP A 612 -13.60 3.04 21.69
CA TRP A 612 -12.32 3.51 21.22
C TRP A 612 -12.36 5.03 20.98
N LEU A 613 -11.34 5.73 21.43
CA LEU A 613 -11.18 7.16 21.23
C LEU A 613 -9.90 7.44 20.47
N ARG A 614 -9.93 8.42 19.59
CA ARG A 614 -8.76 8.88 18.85
C ARG A 614 -7.98 9.93 19.64
N ALA A 615 -6.66 9.78 19.70
CA ALA A 615 -5.73 10.81 20.17
C ALA A 615 -4.86 11.29 19.01
N THR A 616 -4.53 12.58 19.03
CA THR A 616 -3.55 13.20 18.11
C THR A 616 -2.54 13.98 18.92
N VAL A 617 -1.25 13.82 18.61
CA VAL A 617 -0.14 14.41 19.35
C VAL A 617 0.86 15.00 18.39
N GLU A 618 0.97 16.33 18.33
CA GLU A 618 2.03 16.98 17.56
C GLU A 618 3.33 17.01 18.37
N TYR A 619 4.44 16.61 17.74
CA TYR A 619 5.75 16.65 18.36
C TYR A 619 6.83 17.05 17.36
N ARG A 620 8.05 17.31 17.87
CA ARG A 620 9.23 17.65 17.06
C ARG A 620 10.45 16.94 17.62
N SER A 621 11.24 16.37 16.72
CA SER A 621 12.57 15.83 17.02
C SER A 621 13.45 15.99 15.80
N ASP A 622 14.58 16.66 15.95
CA ASP A 622 15.59 16.89 14.93
C ASP A 622 16.65 15.77 14.87
N ILE A 623 16.62 14.86 15.84
CA ILE A 623 17.51 13.70 15.95
C ILE A 623 16.73 12.40 15.96
N GLN A 624 17.43 11.29 15.84
CA GLN A 624 16.86 9.95 15.96
C GLN A 624 16.17 9.78 17.32
N HIS A 625 14.99 9.16 17.32
CA HIS A 625 14.15 9.01 18.51
C HIS A 625 13.24 7.79 18.40
N GLN A 626 12.60 7.45 19.50
CA GLN A 626 11.53 6.44 19.55
C GLN A 626 10.28 7.03 20.23
N ILE A 627 9.12 6.56 19.82
CA ILE A 627 7.86 6.81 20.53
C ILE A 627 7.63 5.66 21.50
N VAL A 628 7.32 6.00 22.75
CA VAL A 628 7.07 5.02 23.81
C VAL A 628 5.64 5.16 24.31
N PHE A 629 4.86 4.09 24.23
CA PHE A 629 3.55 3.97 24.85
C PHE A 629 3.68 3.29 26.20
N GLU A 630 3.30 3.99 27.26
CA GLU A 630 3.35 3.46 28.63
C GLU A 630 1.94 3.42 29.23
N ALA A 631 1.47 2.22 29.60
CA ALA A 631 0.25 2.05 30.35
C ALA A 631 0.58 1.67 31.80
N THR A 632 0.00 2.40 32.75
CA THR A 632 0.17 2.16 34.17
C THR A 632 -1.14 1.63 34.76
N ARG A 633 -1.08 0.50 35.48
CA ARG A 633 -2.23 -0.06 36.17
C ARG A 633 -2.76 0.88 37.25
N GLY A 634 -4.07 1.04 37.26
CA GLY A 634 -4.77 1.81 38.31
C GLY A 634 -5.03 1.03 39.60
N SER A 635 -5.98 1.49 40.36
CA SER A 635 -6.28 0.94 41.71
C SER A 635 -7.04 -0.39 41.68
N SER A 636 -7.71 -0.71 40.58
CA SER A 636 -8.56 -1.90 40.40
C SER A 636 -8.00 -2.86 39.38
N VAL A 637 -8.36 -4.13 39.48
CA VAL A 637 -8.13 -5.15 38.41
C VAL A 637 -8.95 -4.85 37.15
N ARG A 638 -9.96 -3.99 37.23
CA ARG A 638 -10.76 -3.52 36.10
C ARG A 638 -10.18 -2.22 35.52
N SER A 639 -8.92 -2.24 35.20
CA SER A 639 -8.20 -1.08 34.67
C SER A 639 -7.39 -1.40 33.42
N ASP A 640 -7.90 -2.30 32.59
CA ASP A 640 -7.29 -2.62 31.30
C ASP A 640 -7.24 -1.38 30.43
N ILE A 641 -6.12 -1.21 29.74
CA ILE A 641 -5.88 -0.12 28.79
C ILE A 641 -5.49 -0.77 27.48
N ALA A 642 -6.05 -0.30 26.38
CA ALA A 642 -5.74 -0.82 25.05
C ALA A 642 -5.38 0.30 24.06
N ILE A 643 -4.57 -0.04 23.06
CA ILE A 643 -4.18 0.82 21.94
C ILE A 643 -4.33 0.06 20.63
N ASP A 644 -4.63 0.83 19.56
CA ASP A 644 -4.79 0.32 18.21
C ASP A 644 -4.50 1.41 17.17
N ASP A 645 -4.35 1.02 15.89
CA ASP A 645 -4.21 1.94 14.74
C ASP A 645 -3.24 3.10 14.98
N ILE A 646 -1.98 2.81 15.21
CA ILE A 646 -0.95 3.84 15.35
C ILE A 646 -0.58 4.36 13.96
N ILE A 647 -0.71 5.67 13.76
CA ILE A 647 -0.41 6.36 12.51
C ILE A 647 0.56 7.51 12.81
N LEU A 648 1.63 7.56 12.02
CA LEU A 648 2.66 8.59 12.17
C LEU A 648 2.83 9.32 10.84
N GLU A 649 2.60 10.63 10.82
CA GLU A 649 2.62 11.46 9.62
C GLU A 649 3.59 12.63 9.76
N SER A 650 4.21 13.02 8.65
CA SER A 650 5.02 14.23 8.59
C SER A 650 4.11 15.45 8.44
N GLY A 651 4.37 16.49 9.20
CA GLY A 651 3.59 17.71 9.19
C GLY A 651 2.83 17.95 10.50
N PRO A 652 2.14 19.09 10.62
CA PRO A 652 1.29 19.38 11.77
C PRO A 652 0.07 18.45 11.77
N CYS A 653 -0.42 18.13 12.96
CA CYS A 653 -1.66 17.36 13.07
C CYS A 653 -2.83 18.11 12.38
N PRO A 654 -3.67 17.39 11.62
CA PRO A 654 -4.85 18.00 11.03
C PRO A 654 -5.72 18.60 12.13
N VAL A 655 -6.13 19.86 11.93
CA VAL A 655 -7.06 20.53 12.85
C VAL A 655 -8.41 19.84 12.68
N THR A 656 -8.72 18.90 13.55
CA THR A 656 -10.09 18.37 13.66
C THR A 656 -10.99 19.55 14.06
N LYS A 657 -11.79 20.02 13.12
CA LYS A 657 -12.83 20.99 13.41
C LYS A 657 -13.83 20.30 14.34
N THR A 658 -13.75 20.68 15.60
CA THR A 658 -14.69 20.38 16.67
C THR A 658 -14.77 18.92 17.11
N GLU A 659 -14.20 18.64 18.27
CA GLU A 659 -14.82 17.66 19.17
C GLU A 659 -16.33 17.98 19.19
N ALA A 660 -17.18 17.03 18.79
CA ALA A 660 -18.61 17.16 19.01
C ALA A 660 -18.79 17.47 20.51
N PRO A 661 -19.58 18.46 20.92
CA PRO A 661 -19.71 18.78 22.33
C PRO A 661 -20.13 17.52 23.06
N VAL A 662 -19.26 17.01 23.93
CA VAL A 662 -19.48 15.81 24.70
C VAL A 662 -20.75 16.06 25.52
N GLY A 663 -21.87 15.48 25.06
CA GLY A 663 -23.12 15.49 25.77
C GLY A 663 -24.02 16.70 25.54
N SER A 664 -24.64 16.83 24.39
CA SER A 664 -26.00 17.29 24.38
C SER A 664 -26.86 16.13 24.89
N SER A 665 -27.32 16.29 26.10
CA SER A 665 -28.40 15.60 26.80
C SER A 665 -29.16 14.50 26.07
N ASN A 666 -29.38 13.39 26.76
CA ASN A 666 -30.44 12.43 26.54
C ASN A 666 -31.84 13.13 26.44
N GLU A 667 -32.05 13.93 25.43
CA GLU A 667 -33.39 14.33 25.05
C GLU A 667 -33.84 13.36 23.97
N ILE A 668 -34.41 12.29 24.51
CA ILE A 668 -35.43 11.49 23.83
C ILE A 668 -36.69 12.35 23.88
N GLU A 669 -36.97 13.12 22.86
CA GLU A 669 -38.32 13.51 22.48
C GLU A 669 -38.77 12.72 21.24
#